data_c15af44e7c491b181b73a39d83d84701
#
_entry.id   c15af44e7c491b181b73a39d83d84701
#
_cell.length_a   1.000
_cell.length_b   1.000
_cell.length_c   1.000
_cell.angle_alpha   90.00
_cell.angle_beta   90.00
_cell.angle_gamma   90.00
#
_symmetry.space_group_name_H-M   'P 1'
#
loop_
_entity.id
_entity.type
_entity.pdbx_description
1 polymer ?
#
loop_
_entity_poly.entity_id
_entity_poly.type
_entity_poly.pdbx_seq_one_letter_code
_entity_poly.pdbx_strand_id
1 'polypeptide(L)'
;MTYTKDALKEAIQQKLRLNYGCTEKQATDGEIMKACALALRDIMAVRSVDTQERTQEQQEKRVHYMSLEFLMGRSLMKNAYNLGILPQLTQAVEDLGFSAPDIFDMEPDAGLGNGGLGRLAACYLDSMTTLDIPATGYSICYELRIFKQKIVDGQQVELPDDWLNLGDAWLMPKPQEAEEIHFGGRVRTRWDNGHLMVVHEDYTRVLAIPCDMLVAGYNTDHVNTLRLWDAKSPKPIDMQLFSQGQYLKANEERAMADSISTILYPEDNHYEGKSLRLKQQYFFVSATLQSITRQHIQTYGTLKNFHEKNVIQINDTHPALVIPELMRILIDDAGLSWDEAWDITRHSVAYTNHTVLAEALESWPQRLFETLLPRIWQIMQEIARRWQQKVDDFYHDPRKTEKMAVIWDGVVHMANLCIAGGMAVNGVSALHSDILRRDVFRDACGMEPDKFRNVTNGVDHRRWISQINPGLDGLIRDCIGDGYLTHAGHLSDLDRFADDAAVLSRLEQIKGDNKQAFARWAKRQQEVTLNTDAIFNVQVKRLHEYKRQLLNVLHIISLYQQLQDDPNMDFRPQTFLFGAKAAPGYAVAKRIIRLINSLADQINSDPICRDKLQVVFLENYRVSMAEMLMPASEVSQQISTAGKEASGTGNMKFMMNGALTLGTLDGANVEMHQVLGDENMFLFGLTADEAARLRQSYDPYLLYTRDPVLHRVLDQLKTGFRDGVSYEDLYQRLLYGADCPADQYLLLADFASYCAASHRVVDTYADREKWNRMSLHNIARSGIFSADRSIADYADTIWHVPYKK
;
A
#
# COMPACT_ATOMS: atom_id res chain seq x y z
N MET A 1 -19.51 8.77 26.49
CA MET A 1 -18.77 9.09 27.76
C MET A 1 -17.71 10.13 27.44
N THR A 2 -17.61 11.18 28.26
CA THR A 2 -16.53 12.17 28.08
C THR A 2 -15.30 11.63 28.83
N TYR A 3 -14.24 11.30 28.10
CA TYR A 3 -12.98 10.84 28.68
C TYR A 3 -12.17 12.05 29.13
N THR A 4 -12.10 12.27 30.44
CA THR A 4 -11.30 13.36 31.03
C THR A 4 -9.83 12.99 31.09
N LYS A 5 -8.96 13.99 31.18
CA LYS A 5 -7.52 13.80 31.37
C LYS A 5 -7.23 12.92 32.59
N ASP A 6 -7.92 13.17 33.70
CA ASP A 6 -7.69 12.43 34.96
C ASP A 6 -8.09 10.95 34.83
N ALA A 7 -9.22 10.67 34.16
CA ALA A 7 -9.63 9.29 33.89
C ALA A 7 -8.63 8.53 33.01
N LEU A 8 -8.06 9.19 31.97
CA LEU A 8 -7.03 8.60 31.15
C LEU A 8 -5.73 8.37 31.91
N LYS A 9 -5.32 9.32 32.73
CA LYS A 9 -4.16 9.19 33.62
C LYS A 9 -4.31 7.99 34.56
N GLU A 10 -5.47 7.87 35.22
CA GLU A 10 -5.76 6.73 36.10
C GLU A 10 -5.75 5.40 35.35
N ALA A 11 -6.34 5.35 34.14
CA ALA A 11 -6.32 4.17 33.30
C ALA A 11 -4.89 3.75 32.91
N ILE A 12 -4.03 4.69 32.53
CA ILE A 12 -2.62 4.43 32.22
C ILE A 12 -1.89 3.89 33.45
N GLN A 13 -2.04 4.51 34.63
CA GLN A 13 -1.43 4.05 35.87
C GLN A 13 -1.93 2.65 36.25
N GLN A 14 -3.21 2.35 36.03
CA GLN A 14 -3.76 1.02 36.25
C GLN A 14 -3.14 -0.02 35.32
N LYS A 15 -2.98 0.32 34.03
CA LYS A 15 -2.29 -0.58 33.07
C LYS A 15 -0.84 -0.85 33.45
N LEU A 16 -0.11 0.14 33.91
CA LEU A 16 1.26 -0.04 34.42
C LEU A 16 1.30 -1.03 35.58
N ARG A 17 0.42 -0.87 36.55
CA ARG A 17 0.37 -1.76 37.73
C ARG A 17 -0.03 -3.20 37.37
N LEU A 18 -1.06 -3.34 36.53
CA LEU A 18 -1.63 -4.67 36.23
C LEU A 18 -0.80 -5.47 35.22
N ASN A 19 -0.23 -4.80 34.22
CA ASN A 19 0.46 -5.49 33.13
C ASN A 19 1.99 -5.53 33.31
N TYR A 20 2.58 -4.54 34.04
CA TYR A 20 4.03 -4.42 34.19
C TYR A 20 4.50 -4.47 35.64
N GLY A 21 3.59 -4.42 36.63
CA GLY A 21 3.95 -4.47 38.04
C GLY A 21 4.76 -3.28 38.53
N CYS A 22 4.65 -2.12 37.84
CA CYS A 22 5.42 -0.92 38.14
C CYS A 22 4.53 0.33 38.33
N THR A 23 5.11 1.39 38.86
CA THR A 23 4.52 2.73 38.90
C THR A 23 5.12 3.59 37.78
N GLU A 24 4.53 4.77 37.51
CA GLU A 24 5.06 5.74 36.54
C GLU A 24 6.52 6.15 36.78
N LYS A 25 6.97 6.14 38.04
CA LYS A 25 8.35 6.47 38.40
C LYS A 25 9.37 5.38 38.05
N GLN A 26 8.90 4.16 37.83
CA GLN A 26 9.71 2.97 37.55
C GLN A 26 9.60 2.54 36.09
N ALA A 27 8.55 3.01 35.41
CA ALA A 27 8.22 2.62 34.04
C ALA A 27 9.22 3.19 33.04
N THR A 28 9.54 2.40 32.04
CA THR A 28 10.26 2.84 30.84
C THR A 28 9.30 3.56 29.87
N ASP A 29 9.84 4.36 28.95
CA ASP A 29 9.05 5.05 27.91
C ASP A 29 8.22 4.04 27.08
N GLY A 30 8.77 2.87 26.78
CA GLY A 30 8.06 1.81 26.07
C GLY A 30 6.87 1.23 26.85
N GLU A 31 6.99 1.09 28.18
CA GLU A 31 5.89 0.63 29.03
C GLU A 31 4.80 1.70 29.17
N ILE A 32 5.16 2.99 29.23
CA ILE A 32 4.20 4.11 29.19
C ILE A 32 3.45 4.09 27.86
N MET A 33 4.16 3.97 26.72
CA MET A 33 3.54 3.90 25.41
C MET A 33 2.55 2.73 25.31
N LYS A 34 2.96 1.53 25.75
CA LYS A 34 2.07 0.35 25.77
C LYS A 34 0.88 0.55 26.71
N ALA A 35 1.07 1.16 27.87
CA ALA A 35 -0.03 1.45 28.81
C ALA A 35 -1.05 2.43 28.19
N CYS A 36 -0.59 3.45 27.46
CA CYS A 36 -1.46 4.34 26.70
C CYS A 36 -2.25 3.57 25.63
N ALA A 37 -1.58 2.73 24.84
CA ALA A 37 -2.22 1.91 23.81
C ALA A 37 -3.28 0.96 24.40
N LEU A 38 -2.98 0.29 25.51
CA LEU A 38 -3.90 -0.59 26.22
C LEU A 38 -5.12 0.17 26.78
N ALA A 39 -4.93 1.37 27.31
CA ALA A 39 -6.03 2.20 27.80
C ALA A 39 -6.98 2.63 26.67
N LEU A 40 -6.43 3.02 25.51
CA LEU A 40 -7.25 3.32 24.32
C LEU A 40 -7.96 2.08 23.77
N ARG A 41 -7.27 0.94 23.75
CA ARG A 41 -7.83 -0.33 23.29
C ARG A 41 -9.04 -0.74 24.13
N ASP A 42 -9.04 -0.52 25.44
CA ASP A 42 -10.20 -0.82 26.29
C ASP A 42 -11.42 0.02 25.89
N ILE A 43 -11.21 1.31 25.61
CA ILE A 43 -12.29 2.21 25.15
C ILE A 43 -12.87 1.70 23.83
N MET A 44 -11.98 1.37 22.89
CA MET A 44 -12.38 0.88 21.57
C MET A 44 -13.06 -0.48 21.63
N ALA A 45 -12.65 -1.36 22.56
CA ALA A 45 -13.25 -2.69 22.72
C ALA A 45 -14.72 -2.60 23.15
N VAL A 46 -15.05 -1.71 24.07
CA VAL A 46 -16.46 -1.47 24.48
C VAL A 46 -17.27 -1.00 23.26
N ARG A 47 -16.80 0.04 22.55
CA ARG A 47 -17.50 0.56 21.36
C ARG A 47 -17.61 -0.49 20.24
N SER A 48 -16.61 -1.38 20.10
CA SER A 48 -16.64 -2.45 19.12
C SER A 48 -17.76 -3.45 19.40
N VAL A 49 -18.01 -3.78 20.67
CA VAL A 49 -19.15 -4.63 21.07
C VAL A 49 -20.45 -3.96 20.70
N ASP A 50 -20.65 -2.70 21.11
CA ASP A 50 -21.85 -1.92 20.79
C ASP A 50 -22.08 -1.83 19.26
N THR A 51 -21.00 -1.67 18.48
CA THR A 51 -21.07 -1.67 17.01
C THR A 51 -21.54 -3.01 16.46
N GLN A 52 -21.00 -4.11 16.96
CA GLN A 52 -21.36 -5.46 16.51
C GLN A 52 -22.82 -5.81 16.85
N GLU A 53 -23.28 -5.49 18.07
CA GLU A 53 -24.66 -5.68 18.51
C GLU A 53 -25.63 -4.89 17.61
N ARG A 54 -25.38 -3.59 17.41
CA ARG A 54 -26.18 -2.75 16.52
C ARG A 54 -26.24 -3.31 15.10
N THR A 55 -25.10 -3.68 14.51
CA THR A 55 -25.03 -4.25 13.16
C THR A 55 -25.85 -5.53 13.05
N GLN A 56 -25.83 -6.38 14.08
CA GLN A 56 -26.59 -7.62 14.11
C GLN A 56 -28.11 -7.37 14.27
N GLU A 57 -28.51 -6.46 15.17
CA GLU A 57 -29.90 -6.10 15.39
C GLU A 57 -30.55 -5.48 14.14
N GLN A 58 -29.80 -4.61 13.44
CA GLN A 58 -30.26 -3.94 12.23
C GLN A 58 -30.12 -4.84 10.98
N GLN A 59 -29.51 -6.01 11.11
CA GLN A 59 -29.23 -6.93 10.00
C GLN A 59 -28.52 -6.23 8.81
N GLU A 60 -27.60 -5.31 9.11
CA GLU A 60 -26.86 -4.57 8.11
C GLU A 60 -25.98 -5.48 7.25
N LYS A 61 -25.84 -5.13 5.97
CA LYS A 61 -24.90 -5.80 5.07
C LYS A 61 -23.46 -5.43 5.46
N ARG A 62 -22.59 -6.43 5.55
CA ARG A 62 -21.20 -6.27 5.98
C ARG A 62 -20.24 -6.27 4.82
N VAL A 63 -19.21 -5.41 4.90
CA VAL A 63 -18.10 -5.37 3.95
C VAL A 63 -16.90 -6.12 4.52
N HIS A 64 -16.40 -7.09 3.77
CA HIS A 64 -15.21 -7.87 4.09
C HIS A 64 -14.10 -7.46 3.14
N TYR A 65 -13.15 -6.62 3.62
CA TYR A 65 -12.07 -6.10 2.80
C TYR A 65 -10.83 -6.98 2.96
N MET A 66 -10.54 -7.79 1.94
CA MET A 66 -9.43 -8.75 1.96
C MET A 66 -8.22 -8.20 1.23
N SER A 67 -7.11 -8.06 1.94
CA SER A 67 -5.83 -7.62 1.39
C SER A 67 -4.68 -8.39 1.99
N LEU A 68 -3.68 -8.74 1.17
CA LEU A 68 -2.48 -9.42 1.66
C LEU A 68 -1.63 -8.48 2.55
N GLU A 69 -1.88 -7.17 2.52
CA GLU A 69 -1.17 -6.20 3.33
C GLU A 69 -2.08 -5.05 3.82
N PHE A 70 -1.83 -4.59 5.05
CA PHE A 70 -2.40 -3.39 5.64
C PHE A 70 -1.27 -2.54 6.24
N LEU A 71 -0.87 -1.47 5.55
CA LEU A 71 0.21 -0.60 6.01
C LEU A 71 -0.36 0.46 6.97
N MET A 72 -0.66 0.03 8.20
CA MET A 72 -1.35 0.84 9.21
C MET A 72 -0.54 2.05 9.68
N GLY A 73 0.79 1.93 9.77
CA GLY A 73 1.61 2.91 10.45
C GLY A 73 1.38 2.87 11.96
N ARG A 74 1.58 4.00 12.64
CA ARG A 74 1.32 4.17 14.08
C ARG A 74 -0.16 4.37 14.36
N SER A 75 -0.68 3.75 15.39
CA SER A 75 -2.10 3.70 15.73
C SER A 75 -2.46 4.54 16.95
N LEU A 76 -1.53 4.85 17.86
CA LEU A 76 -1.79 5.53 19.13
C LEU A 76 -2.36 6.93 18.91
N MET A 77 -1.63 7.80 18.23
CA MET A 77 -2.11 9.15 17.91
C MET A 77 -3.36 9.11 17.02
N LYS A 78 -3.40 8.20 16.04
CA LYS A 78 -4.53 8.07 15.11
C LYS A 78 -5.82 7.73 15.83
N ASN A 79 -5.81 6.70 16.67
CA ASN A 79 -7.00 6.32 17.43
C ASN A 79 -7.40 7.39 18.47
N ALA A 80 -6.44 7.99 19.18
CA ALA A 80 -6.73 9.08 20.11
C ALA A 80 -7.35 10.31 19.41
N TYR A 81 -6.89 10.62 18.20
CA TYR A 81 -7.44 11.68 17.35
C TYR A 81 -8.86 11.35 16.91
N ASN A 82 -9.11 10.18 16.37
CA ASN A 82 -10.42 9.75 15.90
C ASN A 82 -11.45 9.68 17.03
N LEU A 83 -11.01 9.25 18.22
CA LEU A 83 -11.83 9.24 19.45
C LEU A 83 -12.09 10.64 20.04
N GLY A 84 -11.42 11.69 19.52
CA GLY A 84 -11.54 13.06 20.00
C GLY A 84 -10.89 13.32 21.39
N ILE A 85 -9.92 12.49 21.78
CA ILE A 85 -9.29 12.53 23.11
C ILE A 85 -7.77 12.75 23.06
N LEU A 86 -7.20 13.07 21.91
CA LEU A 86 -5.76 13.28 21.76
C LEU A 86 -5.22 14.40 22.70
N PRO A 87 -5.88 15.57 22.86
CA PRO A 87 -5.40 16.60 23.79
C PRO A 87 -5.40 16.12 25.24
N GLN A 88 -6.41 15.37 25.66
CA GLN A 88 -6.51 14.83 27.02
C GLN A 88 -5.46 13.75 27.28
N LEU A 89 -5.18 12.89 26.26
CA LEU A 89 -4.13 11.88 26.36
C LEU A 89 -2.75 12.53 26.49
N THR A 90 -2.47 13.55 25.65
CA THR A 90 -1.22 14.33 25.70
C THR A 90 -1.00 14.90 27.10
N GLN A 91 -1.99 15.60 27.64
CA GLN A 91 -1.90 16.17 28.98
C GLN A 91 -1.76 15.10 30.10
N ALA A 92 -2.43 13.95 29.96
CA ALA A 92 -2.31 12.85 30.92
C ALA A 92 -0.88 12.28 30.95
N VAL A 93 -0.22 12.12 29.79
CA VAL A 93 1.18 11.67 29.69
C VAL A 93 2.13 12.71 30.30
N GLU A 94 1.93 14.00 30.01
CA GLU A 94 2.72 15.09 30.58
C GLU A 94 2.57 15.19 32.10
N ASP A 95 1.36 15.02 32.64
CA ASP A 95 1.09 14.98 34.07
C ASP A 95 1.69 13.75 34.80
N LEU A 96 2.05 12.71 34.06
CA LEU A 96 2.82 11.55 34.54
C LEU A 96 4.33 11.83 34.56
N GLY A 97 4.78 12.96 34.00
CA GLY A 97 6.18 13.39 33.94
C GLY A 97 6.95 12.97 32.70
N PHE A 98 6.25 12.59 31.61
CA PHE A 98 6.86 12.18 30.35
C PHE A 98 6.59 13.20 29.23
N SER A 99 7.46 13.23 28.23
CA SER A 99 7.25 13.99 26.99
C SER A 99 6.27 13.21 26.09
N ALA A 100 5.07 13.74 25.87
CA ALA A 100 4.09 13.07 25.05
C ALA A 100 4.57 12.81 23.59
N PRO A 101 5.27 13.76 22.92
CA PRO A 101 5.84 13.48 21.60
C PRO A 101 6.84 12.31 21.60
N ASP A 102 7.72 12.24 22.62
CA ASP A 102 8.71 11.16 22.70
C ASP A 102 8.04 9.81 22.96
N ILE A 103 7.03 9.76 23.83
CA ILE A 103 6.25 8.53 24.07
C ILE A 103 5.52 8.08 22.79
N PHE A 104 4.89 8.99 22.05
CA PHE A 104 4.19 8.64 20.82
C PHE A 104 5.16 8.18 19.71
N ASP A 105 6.38 8.70 19.71
CA ASP A 105 7.45 8.29 18.80
C ASP A 105 8.03 6.90 19.08
N MET A 106 7.82 6.36 20.29
CA MET A 106 8.23 4.99 20.64
C MET A 106 7.41 3.93 19.93
N GLU A 107 6.17 4.24 19.46
CA GLU A 107 5.36 3.27 18.76
C GLU A 107 5.99 2.90 17.39
N PRO A 108 6.26 1.61 17.12
CA PRO A 108 6.74 1.19 15.81
C PRO A 108 5.63 1.25 14.77
N ASP A 109 5.98 1.44 13.51
CA ASP A 109 5.05 1.22 12.41
C ASP A 109 4.65 -0.26 12.39
N ALA A 110 3.36 -0.57 12.39
CA ALA A 110 2.88 -1.95 12.31
C ALA A 110 3.42 -2.67 11.07
N GLY A 111 4.00 -3.85 11.26
CA GLY A 111 4.72 -4.61 10.23
C GLY A 111 3.84 -5.38 9.25
N LEU A 112 2.64 -4.88 8.94
CA LEU A 112 1.58 -5.58 8.23
C LEU A 112 1.46 -5.18 6.76
N GLY A 113 2.41 -4.42 6.22
CA GLY A 113 2.36 -3.95 4.83
C GLY A 113 3.69 -3.39 4.33
N ASN A 114 3.75 -3.13 3.02
CA ASN A 114 4.96 -2.69 2.33
C ASN A 114 4.80 -1.36 1.57
N GLY A 115 3.70 -1.16 0.83
CA GLY A 115 3.59 -0.06 -0.12
C GLY A 115 2.20 0.53 -0.28
N GLY A 116 1.93 1.08 -1.48
CA GLY A 116 0.71 1.80 -1.81
C GLY A 116 -0.56 0.97 -1.63
N LEU A 117 -0.54 -0.31 -2.02
CA LEU A 117 -1.67 -1.23 -1.88
C LEU A 117 -2.07 -1.41 -0.41
N GLY A 118 -1.10 -1.66 0.47
CA GLY A 118 -1.36 -1.84 1.91
C GLY A 118 -1.75 -0.52 2.59
N ARG A 119 -1.18 0.62 2.17
CA ARG A 119 -1.61 1.92 2.73
C ARG A 119 -3.01 2.30 2.28
N LEU A 120 -3.41 1.94 1.06
CA LEU A 120 -4.78 2.12 0.57
C LEU A 120 -5.77 1.33 1.44
N ALA A 121 -5.50 0.05 1.70
CA ALA A 121 -6.32 -0.79 2.58
C ALA A 121 -6.49 -0.18 3.97
N ALA A 122 -5.40 0.36 4.56
CA ALA A 122 -5.44 1.05 5.85
C ALA A 122 -6.28 2.33 5.82
N CYS A 123 -6.15 3.17 4.77
CA CYS A 123 -6.98 4.37 4.59
C CYS A 123 -8.46 4.01 4.39
N TYR A 124 -8.75 2.96 3.65
CA TYR A 124 -10.12 2.53 3.39
C TYR A 124 -10.80 1.97 4.62
N LEU A 125 -10.10 1.21 5.46
CA LEU A 125 -10.68 0.72 6.72
C LEU A 125 -11.00 1.87 7.68
N ASP A 126 -10.16 2.90 7.77
CA ASP A 126 -10.45 4.13 8.52
C ASP A 126 -11.70 4.84 7.97
N SER A 127 -11.77 5.02 6.66
CA SER A 127 -12.92 5.70 6.01
C SER A 127 -14.22 4.90 6.13
N MET A 128 -14.19 3.56 5.98
CA MET A 128 -15.37 2.72 6.22
C MET A 128 -15.86 2.88 7.65
N THR A 129 -14.94 2.94 8.63
CA THR A 129 -15.30 3.14 10.03
C THR A 129 -15.88 4.53 10.27
N THR A 130 -15.28 5.57 9.69
CA THR A 130 -15.74 6.96 9.83
C THR A 130 -17.12 7.18 9.19
N LEU A 131 -17.42 6.47 8.12
CA LEU A 131 -18.70 6.51 7.42
C LEU A 131 -19.74 5.54 7.98
N ASP A 132 -19.50 4.99 9.16
CA ASP A 132 -20.40 4.04 9.86
C ASP A 132 -20.75 2.78 9.04
N ILE A 133 -19.87 2.36 8.12
CA ILE A 133 -20.05 1.12 7.35
C ILE A 133 -19.54 -0.06 8.20
N PRO A 134 -20.39 -1.09 8.47
CA PRO A 134 -19.94 -2.30 9.13
C PRO A 134 -18.92 -3.05 8.27
N ALA A 135 -17.65 -3.01 8.67
CA ALA A 135 -16.57 -3.60 7.88
C ALA A 135 -15.58 -4.40 8.73
N THR A 136 -14.95 -5.38 8.11
CA THR A 136 -13.80 -6.07 8.67
C THR A 136 -12.70 -6.17 7.61
N GLY A 137 -11.50 -5.70 7.95
CA GLY A 137 -10.31 -5.95 7.16
C GLY A 137 -9.72 -7.31 7.51
N TYR A 138 -9.14 -8.02 6.53
CA TYR A 138 -8.51 -9.33 6.74
C TYR A 138 -7.14 -9.38 6.09
N SER A 139 -6.16 -9.90 6.84
CA SER A 139 -4.78 -10.13 6.38
C SER A 139 -4.08 -11.20 7.22
N ILE A 140 -2.77 -11.32 7.06
CA ILE A 140 -1.89 -12.17 7.86
C ILE A 140 -1.19 -11.35 8.94
N CYS A 141 -1.02 -11.92 10.14
CA CYS A 141 -0.27 -11.33 11.25
C CYS A 141 1.24 -11.57 11.05
N TYR A 142 1.88 -10.79 10.17
CA TYR A 142 3.30 -10.99 9.89
C TYR A 142 4.17 -10.64 11.09
N GLU A 143 5.07 -11.55 11.45
CA GLU A 143 6.01 -11.38 12.57
C GLU A 143 7.09 -10.36 12.26
N LEU A 144 7.72 -10.44 11.08
CA LEU A 144 8.92 -9.70 10.71
C LEU A 144 8.71 -8.70 9.56
N ARG A 145 7.45 -8.34 9.22
CA ARG A 145 7.17 -7.42 8.10
C ARG A 145 7.69 -7.99 6.77
N ILE A 146 8.09 -7.11 5.83
CA ILE A 146 8.87 -7.51 4.64
C ILE A 146 10.37 -7.58 4.98
N PHE A 147 10.93 -6.53 5.52
CA PHE A 147 12.27 -6.38 6.11
C PHE A 147 12.50 -4.94 6.60
N LYS A 148 13.45 -4.76 7.48
CA LYS A 148 14.07 -3.48 7.80
C LYS A 148 15.22 -3.26 6.83
N GLN A 149 15.21 -2.14 6.09
CA GLN A 149 16.28 -1.79 5.18
C GLN A 149 17.44 -1.13 5.92
N LYS A 150 18.64 -1.59 5.64
CA LYS A 150 19.90 -0.96 6.00
C LYS A 150 20.69 -0.66 4.72
N ILE A 151 21.40 0.46 4.68
CA ILE A 151 22.34 0.76 3.60
C ILE A 151 23.76 0.51 4.14
N VAL A 152 24.44 -0.45 3.55
CA VAL A 152 25.84 -0.80 3.90
C VAL A 152 26.68 -0.70 2.63
N ASP A 153 27.75 0.08 2.68
CA ASP A 153 28.59 0.37 1.51
C ASP A 153 27.77 0.79 0.26
N GLY A 154 26.74 1.61 0.47
CA GLY A 154 25.83 2.09 -0.55
C GLY A 154 24.80 1.06 -1.05
N GLN A 155 24.79 -0.16 -0.54
CA GLN A 155 23.91 -1.25 -0.97
C GLN A 155 22.78 -1.49 0.03
N GLN A 156 21.62 -1.89 -0.47
CA GLN A 156 20.53 -2.35 0.38
C GLN A 156 20.86 -3.72 0.99
N VAL A 157 20.71 -3.78 2.31
CA VAL A 157 20.74 -5.01 3.10
C VAL A 157 19.40 -5.16 3.79
N GLU A 158 18.84 -6.36 3.76
CA GLU A 158 17.57 -6.71 4.40
C GLU A 158 17.84 -7.32 5.80
N LEU A 159 17.21 -6.73 6.82
CA LEU A 159 17.26 -7.20 8.20
C LEU A 159 15.85 -7.55 8.70
N PRO A 160 15.69 -8.46 9.65
CA PRO A 160 14.42 -8.69 10.33
C PRO A 160 13.88 -7.38 10.94
N ASP A 161 12.58 -7.13 10.79
CA ASP A 161 11.89 -5.97 11.34
C ASP A 161 10.92 -6.43 12.45
N ASP A 162 11.45 -6.60 13.65
CA ASP A 162 10.71 -7.01 14.84
C ASP A 162 9.89 -5.85 15.39
N TRP A 163 8.69 -5.65 14.83
CA TRP A 163 7.76 -4.61 15.26
C TRP A 163 6.87 -5.03 16.43
N LEU A 164 6.70 -6.34 16.65
CA LEU A 164 5.81 -6.89 17.68
C LEU A 164 6.31 -6.61 19.10
N ASN A 165 7.59 -6.41 19.30
CA ASN A 165 8.15 -6.11 20.62
C ASN A 165 7.46 -4.94 21.35
N LEU A 166 7.07 -3.88 20.62
CA LEU A 166 6.29 -2.77 21.16
C LEU A 166 4.88 -2.65 20.54
N GLY A 167 4.66 -3.22 19.34
CA GLY A 167 3.40 -3.13 18.62
C GLY A 167 2.34 -4.16 19.03
N ASP A 168 2.67 -5.14 19.85
CA ASP A 168 1.77 -6.21 20.33
C ASP A 168 0.60 -5.69 21.16
N ALA A 169 0.72 -4.50 21.76
CA ALA A 169 -0.33 -3.90 22.58
C ALA A 169 -1.68 -3.74 21.88
N TRP A 170 -1.67 -3.61 20.54
CA TRP A 170 -2.89 -3.49 19.73
C TRP A 170 -3.56 -4.80 19.39
N LEU A 171 -2.86 -5.92 19.50
CA LEU A 171 -3.34 -7.23 19.08
C LEU A 171 -4.15 -7.90 20.21
N MET A 172 -5.27 -8.51 19.82
CA MET A 172 -6.13 -9.30 20.69
C MET A 172 -6.27 -10.71 20.12
N PRO A 173 -5.39 -11.65 20.51
CA PRO A 173 -5.46 -13.03 20.07
C PRO A 173 -6.75 -13.71 20.57
N LYS A 174 -7.40 -14.49 19.70
CA LYS A 174 -8.62 -15.26 20.00
C LYS A 174 -8.45 -16.74 19.64
N PRO A 175 -7.62 -17.50 20.35
CA PRO A 175 -7.30 -18.87 19.99
C PRO A 175 -8.53 -19.81 19.98
N GLN A 176 -9.61 -19.47 20.67
CA GLN A 176 -10.87 -20.21 20.65
C GLN A 176 -11.65 -20.05 19.34
N GLU A 177 -11.30 -19.05 18.50
CA GLU A 177 -11.88 -18.82 17.17
C GLU A 177 -10.95 -19.34 16.05
N ALA A 178 -9.96 -20.18 16.39
CA ALA A 178 -9.01 -20.71 15.39
C ALA A 178 -9.71 -21.53 14.33
N GLU A 179 -9.24 -21.39 13.08
CA GLU A 179 -9.70 -22.18 11.93
C GLU A 179 -8.61 -23.17 11.49
N GLU A 180 -9.02 -24.34 11.03
CA GLU A 180 -8.09 -25.34 10.53
C GLU A 180 -7.97 -25.28 9.00
N ILE A 181 -6.74 -25.12 8.49
CA ILE A 181 -6.44 -25.03 7.07
C ILE A 181 -5.69 -26.29 6.62
N HIS A 182 -6.13 -26.85 5.50
CA HIS A 182 -5.60 -28.12 4.97
C HIS A 182 -4.74 -27.87 3.73
N PHE A 183 -3.54 -28.44 3.71
CA PHE A 183 -2.62 -28.40 2.57
C PHE A 183 -2.22 -29.79 2.11
N GLY A 184 -2.14 -29.99 0.80
CA GLY A 184 -1.72 -31.26 0.21
C GLY A 184 -2.75 -32.38 0.38
N GLY A 185 -2.27 -33.61 0.46
CA GLY A 185 -3.12 -34.77 0.64
C GLY A 185 -3.78 -35.28 -0.63
N ARG A 186 -4.84 -36.06 -0.46
CA ARG A 186 -5.58 -36.70 -1.56
C ARG A 186 -7.07 -36.48 -1.40
N VAL A 187 -7.77 -36.19 -2.49
CA VAL A 187 -9.22 -36.02 -2.52
C VAL A 187 -9.86 -37.21 -3.22
N ARG A 188 -10.82 -37.85 -2.53
CA ARG A 188 -11.69 -38.89 -3.09
C ARG A 188 -13.11 -38.37 -3.11
N THR A 189 -13.81 -38.62 -4.21
CA THR A 189 -15.20 -38.25 -4.36
C THR A 189 -16.04 -39.52 -4.57
N ARG A 190 -17.19 -39.58 -3.94
CA ARG A 190 -18.21 -40.64 -4.18
C ARG A 190 -19.59 -40.02 -4.16
N TRP A 191 -20.50 -40.59 -4.93
CA TRP A 191 -21.92 -40.22 -4.88
C TRP A 191 -22.62 -41.08 -3.84
N ASP A 192 -23.35 -40.46 -2.94
CA ASP A 192 -24.17 -41.13 -1.93
C ASP A 192 -25.56 -40.48 -1.93
N ASN A 193 -26.58 -41.27 -2.23
CA ASN A 193 -27.99 -40.83 -2.32
C ASN A 193 -28.22 -39.58 -3.16
N GLY A 194 -27.44 -39.41 -4.26
CA GLY A 194 -27.53 -38.22 -5.16
C GLY A 194 -26.72 -37.02 -4.68
N HIS A 195 -26.00 -37.11 -3.55
CA HIS A 195 -25.09 -36.07 -3.07
C HIS A 195 -23.64 -36.45 -3.33
N LEU A 196 -22.85 -35.47 -3.77
CA LEU A 196 -21.39 -35.61 -3.92
C LEU A 196 -20.74 -35.57 -2.53
N MET A 197 -20.20 -36.68 -2.10
CA MET A 197 -19.40 -36.78 -0.88
C MET A 197 -17.94 -36.59 -1.24
N VAL A 198 -17.29 -35.58 -0.61
CA VAL A 198 -15.87 -35.28 -0.75
C VAL A 198 -15.14 -35.70 0.51
N VAL A 199 -14.10 -36.51 0.34
CA VAL A 199 -13.24 -36.97 1.46
C VAL A 199 -11.81 -36.53 1.16
N HIS A 200 -11.26 -35.64 1.99
CA HIS A 200 -9.89 -35.18 1.92
C HIS A 200 -9.05 -35.97 2.97
N GLU A 201 -7.99 -36.63 2.52
CA GLU A 201 -7.15 -37.53 3.33
C GLU A 201 -5.68 -37.13 3.21
N ASP A 202 -4.86 -37.50 4.20
CA ASP A 202 -3.40 -37.38 4.23
C ASP A 202 -2.90 -35.91 4.06
N TYR A 203 -3.69 -34.93 4.48
CA TYR A 203 -3.33 -33.52 4.42
C TYR A 203 -2.50 -33.05 5.62
N THR A 204 -1.74 -31.98 5.42
CA THR A 204 -1.08 -31.24 6.49
C THR A 204 -2.03 -30.18 7.04
N ARG A 205 -2.13 -30.08 8.37
CA ARG A 205 -2.98 -29.10 9.06
C ARG A 205 -2.17 -27.92 9.56
N VAL A 206 -2.72 -26.73 9.36
CA VAL A 206 -2.24 -25.47 9.95
C VAL A 206 -3.41 -24.80 10.65
N LEU A 207 -3.20 -24.32 11.88
CA LEU A 207 -4.18 -23.51 12.60
C LEU A 207 -3.98 -22.04 12.24
N ALA A 208 -5.05 -21.37 11.87
CA ALA A 208 -5.12 -19.94 11.71
C ALA A 208 -5.74 -19.32 12.97
N ILE A 209 -4.92 -18.67 13.78
CA ILE A 209 -5.36 -18.02 15.02
C ILE A 209 -5.66 -16.57 14.72
N PRO A 210 -6.90 -16.08 14.92
CA PRO A 210 -7.20 -14.66 14.67
C PRO A 210 -6.64 -13.80 15.78
N CYS A 211 -5.99 -12.71 15.36
CA CYS A 211 -5.53 -11.61 16.20
C CYS A 211 -6.26 -10.34 15.72
N ASP A 212 -7.19 -9.83 16.49
CA ASP A 212 -7.98 -8.67 16.14
C ASP A 212 -7.27 -7.36 16.54
N MET A 213 -7.26 -6.38 15.64
CA MET A 213 -6.81 -5.02 15.87
C MET A 213 -7.98 -4.06 15.61
N LEU A 214 -8.33 -3.23 16.58
CA LEU A 214 -9.47 -2.32 16.47
C LEU A 214 -9.10 -1.02 15.75
N VAL A 215 -10.05 -0.47 15.01
CA VAL A 215 -9.91 0.79 14.28
C VAL A 215 -11.09 1.70 14.60
N ALA A 216 -10.81 2.83 15.26
CA ALA A 216 -11.83 3.82 15.59
C ALA A 216 -12.10 4.75 14.41
N GLY A 217 -13.36 5.10 14.17
CA GLY A 217 -13.76 6.12 13.20
C GLY A 217 -13.67 7.55 13.77
N TYR A 218 -13.55 8.52 12.87
CA TYR A 218 -13.51 9.93 13.24
C TYR A 218 -14.92 10.45 13.54
N ASN A 219 -15.10 11.05 14.71
CA ASN A 219 -16.37 11.67 15.15
C ASN A 219 -17.58 10.71 15.02
N THR A 220 -17.36 9.45 15.42
CA THR A 220 -18.38 8.40 15.49
C THR A 220 -18.05 7.44 16.64
N ASP A 221 -19.06 6.71 17.13
CA ASP A 221 -18.86 5.63 18.09
C ASP A 221 -18.58 4.28 17.39
N HIS A 222 -18.61 4.27 16.06
CA HIS A 222 -18.35 3.06 15.26
C HIS A 222 -16.88 2.64 15.36
N VAL A 223 -16.66 1.34 15.58
CA VAL A 223 -15.33 0.71 15.65
C VAL A 223 -15.34 -0.56 14.82
N ASN A 224 -14.54 -0.58 13.77
CA ASN A 224 -14.32 -1.75 12.94
C ASN A 224 -13.10 -2.56 13.40
N THR A 225 -12.92 -3.73 12.82
CA THR A 225 -11.85 -4.67 13.16
C THR A 225 -10.96 -4.93 11.93
N LEU A 226 -9.66 -4.96 12.15
CA LEU A 226 -8.70 -5.62 11.28
C LEU A 226 -8.36 -6.97 11.89
N ARG A 227 -8.83 -8.08 11.27
CA ARG A 227 -8.56 -9.45 11.70
C ARG A 227 -7.33 -9.99 10.98
N LEU A 228 -6.33 -10.35 11.75
CA LEU A 228 -5.04 -10.84 11.28
C LEU A 228 -4.89 -12.31 11.64
N TRP A 229 -4.47 -13.13 10.69
CA TRP A 229 -4.33 -14.57 10.90
C TRP A 229 -2.88 -14.93 11.19
N ASP A 230 -2.64 -15.54 12.37
CA ASP A 230 -1.34 -16.08 12.77
C ASP A 230 -1.33 -17.61 12.57
N ALA A 231 -0.33 -18.12 11.86
CA ALA A 231 -0.22 -19.53 11.52
C ALA A 231 0.50 -20.31 12.62
N LYS A 232 -0.12 -21.39 13.09
CA LYS A 232 0.45 -22.28 14.10
C LYS A 232 0.26 -23.75 13.73
N SER A 233 1.20 -24.59 14.16
CA SER A 233 1.03 -26.03 14.05
C SER A 233 0.03 -26.54 15.09
N PRO A 234 -0.93 -27.41 14.73
CA PRO A 234 -1.78 -28.10 15.71
C PRO A 234 -1.02 -29.19 16.49
N LYS A 235 0.14 -29.61 15.99
CA LYS A 235 0.95 -30.65 16.64
C LYS A 235 1.85 -30.02 17.71
N PRO A 236 1.88 -30.63 18.91
CA PRO A 236 2.85 -30.27 19.93
C PRO A 236 4.28 -30.62 19.48
N ILE A 237 5.28 -30.11 20.19
CA ILE A 237 6.67 -30.53 20.01
C ILE A 237 6.77 -32.04 20.19
N ASP A 238 7.52 -32.71 19.32
CA ASP A 238 7.83 -34.14 19.49
C ASP A 238 8.78 -34.32 20.68
N MET A 239 8.20 -34.66 21.82
CA MET A 239 8.93 -34.84 23.09
C MET A 239 9.94 -35.96 23.03
N GLN A 240 9.73 -36.99 22.19
CA GLN A 240 10.66 -38.12 22.04
C GLN A 240 11.93 -37.66 21.31
N LEU A 241 11.77 -36.96 20.17
CA LEU A 241 12.90 -36.38 19.43
C LEU A 241 13.62 -35.31 20.27
N PHE A 242 12.86 -34.50 21.02
CA PHE A 242 13.43 -33.50 21.92
C PHE A 242 14.32 -34.14 23.00
N SER A 243 13.82 -35.20 23.65
CA SER A 243 14.56 -35.95 24.69
C SER A 243 15.81 -36.68 24.16
N GLN A 244 15.83 -36.96 22.84
CA GLN A 244 17.00 -37.54 22.15
C GLN A 244 18.02 -36.49 21.68
N GLY A 245 17.82 -35.19 22.01
CA GLY A 245 18.69 -34.12 21.59
C GLY A 245 18.47 -33.62 20.13
N GLN A 246 17.45 -34.12 19.44
CA GLN A 246 17.13 -33.76 18.06
C GLN A 246 16.20 -32.54 18.02
N TYR A 247 16.63 -31.41 18.63
CA TYR A 247 15.79 -30.22 18.88
C TYR A 247 15.24 -29.59 17.63
N LEU A 248 16.02 -29.52 16.54
CA LEU A 248 15.55 -28.95 15.27
C LEU A 248 14.46 -29.79 14.65
N LYS A 249 14.66 -31.11 14.60
CA LYS A 249 13.71 -32.04 14.03
C LYS A 249 12.41 -32.13 14.86
N ALA A 250 12.53 -32.00 16.17
CA ALA A 250 11.38 -31.94 17.09
C ALA A 250 10.47 -30.72 16.85
N ASN A 251 11.02 -29.65 16.25
CA ASN A 251 10.32 -28.40 15.94
C ASN A 251 10.01 -28.18 14.44
N GLU A 252 10.39 -29.11 13.56
CA GLU A 252 10.33 -28.91 12.10
C GLU A 252 8.91 -28.57 11.62
N GLU A 253 7.89 -29.33 12.04
CA GLU A 253 6.51 -29.07 11.63
C GLU A 253 5.99 -27.70 12.15
N ARG A 254 6.42 -27.27 13.34
CA ARG A 254 6.07 -25.97 13.87
C ARG A 254 6.71 -24.85 13.04
N ALA A 255 7.99 -24.96 12.78
CA ALA A 255 8.69 -23.98 11.96
C ALA A 255 8.10 -23.84 10.56
N MET A 256 7.67 -24.97 9.97
CA MET A 256 6.99 -24.95 8.66
C MET A 256 5.63 -24.25 8.70
N ALA A 257 4.84 -24.43 9.76
CA ALA A 257 3.57 -23.73 9.92
C ALA A 257 3.79 -22.23 10.19
N ASP A 258 4.67 -21.90 11.14
CA ASP A 258 4.99 -20.51 11.53
C ASP A 258 5.52 -19.70 10.33
N SER A 259 6.25 -20.34 9.38
CA SER A 259 6.78 -19.65 8.19
C SER A 259 5.71 -18.95 7.34
N ILE A 260 4.44 -19.39 7.40
CA ILE A 260 3.33 -18.79 6.65
C ILE A 260 3.05 -17.36 7.12
N SER A 261 3.17 -17.08 8.43
CA SER A 261 2.96 -15.75 9.00
C SER A 261 4.25 -15.03 9.39
N THR A 262 5.44 -15.50 8.95
CA THR A 262 6.69 -14.87 9.35
C THR A 262 7.01 -13.63 8.52
N ILE A 263 6.99 -13.69 7.18
CA ILE A 263 7.45 -12.61 6.29
C ILE A 263 6.43 -12.34 5.19
N LEU A 264 6.12 -11.06 4.99
CA LEU A 264 5.33 -10.58 3.84
C LEU A 264 6.20 -10.63 2.56
N TYR A 265 5.65 -11.18 1.47
CA TYR A 265 6.31 -11.31 0.17
C TYR A 265 7.68 -12.01 0.21
N PRO A 266 7.74 -13.28 0.63
CA PRO A 266 8.97 -14.07 0.49
C PRO A 266 9.40 -14.11 -0.98
N GLU A 267 10.70 -14.23 -1.21
CA GLU A 267 11.26 -14.35 -2.57
C GLU A 267 10.69 -15.58 -3.28
N ASP A 268 10.23 -15.42 -4.53
CA ASP A 268 9.53 -16.45 -5.29
C ASP A 268 10.20 -16.82 -6.62
N ASN A 269 11.51 -16.57 -6.74
CA ASN A 269 12.31 -16.99 -7.88
C ASN A 269 12.54 -18.52 -7.93
N HIS A 270 12.20 -19.23 -6.84
CA HIS A 270 12.34 -20.68 -6.70
C HIS A 270 11.00 -21.33 -6.26
N TYR A 271 10.94 -22.66 -6.36
CA TYR A 271 9.72 -23.44 -6.10
C TYR A 271 9.21 -23.26 -4.65
N GLU A 272 10.09 -23.29 -3.66
CA GLU A 272 9.76 -23.18 -2.24
C GLU A 272 9.12 -21.82 -1.94
N GLY A 273 9.66 -20.74 -2.50
CA GLY A 273 9.10 -19.42 -2.35
C GLY A 273 7.72 -19.27 -3.01
N LYS A 274 7.55 -19.80 -4.23
CA LYS A 274 6.23 -19.86 -4.89
C LYS A 274 5.23 -20.66 -4.05
N SER A 275 5.65 -21.81 -3.53
CA SER A 275 4.84 -22.65 -2.66
C SER A 275 4.42 -21.91 -1.38
N LEU A 276 5.35 -21.22 -0.73
CA LEU A 276 5.05 -20.44 0.48
C LEU A 276 4.08 -19.30 0.19
N ARG A 277 4.26 -18.55 -0.90
CA ARG A 277 3.34 -17.47 -1.28
C ARG A 277 1.93 -17.99 -1.57
N LEU A 278 1.78 -19.12 -2.28
CA LEU A 278 0.47 -19.71 -2.52
C LEU A 278 -0.17 -20.20 -1.21
N LYS A 279 0.65 -20.79 -0.29
CA LYS A 279 0.18 -21.14 1.05
C LYS A 279 -0.31 -19.94 1.84
N GLN A 280 0.40 -18.80 1.81
CA GLN A 280 -0.03 -17.55 2.45
C GLN A 280 -1.39 -17.10 1.92
N GLN A 281 -1.57 -17.08 0.61
CA GLN A 281 -2.82 -16.64 -0.03
C GLN A 281 -3.98 -17.54 0.36
N TYR A 282 -3.84 -18.86 0.26
CA TYR A 282 -4.92 -19.79 0.63
C TYR A 282 -5.19 -19.82 2.14
N PHE A 283 -4.14 -19.75 2.96
CA PHE A 283 -4.22 -19.71 4.41
C PHE A 283 -5.17 -18.59 4.88
N PHE A 284 -4.92 -17.35 4.51
CA PHE A 284 -5.75 -16.25 4.99
C PHE A 284 -7.14 -16.22 4.32
N VAL A 285 -7.25 -16.66 3.07
CA VAL A 285 -8.54 -16.76 2.38
C VAL A 285 -9.44 -17.80 3.04
N SER A 286 -8.95 -19.01 3.26
CA SER A 286 -9.74 -20.09 3.85
C SER A 286 -10.12 -19.77 5.30
N ALA A 287 -9.19 -19.28 6.12
CA ALA A 287 -9.48 -18.85 7.48
C ALA A 287 -10.56 -17.76 7.52
N THR A 288 -10.45 -16.77 6.64
CA THR A 288 -11.42 -15.68 6.56
C THR A 288 -12.81 -16.18 6.18
N LEU A 289 -12.92 -17.02 5.14
CA LEU A 289 -14.22 -17.51 4.67
C LEU A 289 -14.88 -18.45 5.68
N GLN A 290 -14.12 -19.34 6.32
CA GLN A 290 -14.65 -20.19 7.39
C GLN A 290 -15.21 -19.33 8.54
N SER A 291 -14.50 -18.30 8.96
CA SER A 291 -14.95 -17.37 10.01
C SER A 291 -16.21 -16.61 9.60
N ILE A 292 -16.27 -16.04 8.39
CA ILE A 292 -17.44 -15.29 7.90
C ILE A 292 -18.67 -16.19 7.75
N THR A 293 -18.51 -17.35 7.14
CA THR A 293 -19.62 -18.29 6.89
C THR A 293 -20.15 -18.88 8.18
N ARG A 294 -19.29 -19.20 9.15
CA ARG A 294 -19.70 -19.63 10.48
C ARG A 294 -20.54 -18.56 11.19
N GLN A 295 -20.07 -17.29 11.20
CA GLN A 295 -20.82 -16.18 11.79
C GLN A 295 -22.15 -15.97 11.08
N HIS A 296 -22.17 -16.07 9.76
CA HIS A 296 -23.40 -15.94 8.97
C HIS A 296 -24.42 -17.05 9.32
N ILE A 297 -23.98 -18.30 9.40
CA ILE A 297 -24.86 -19.44 9.81
C ILE A 297 -25.40 -19.23 11.22
N GLN A 298 -24.57 -18.79 12.16
CA GLN A 298 -25.00 -18.50 13.54
C GLN A 298 -26.09 -17.41 13.59
N THR A 299 -26.01 -16.43 12.70
CA THR A 299 -26.97 -15.30 12.67
C THR A 299 -28.23 -15.63 11.88
N TYR A 300 -28.08 -16.27 10.71
CA TYR A 300 -29.18 -16.44 9.74
C TYR A 300 -29.64 -17.90 9.54
N GLY A 301 -28.92 -18.88 10.04
CA GLY A 301 -29.25 -20.32 9.96
C GLY A 301 -29.07 -20.94 8.56
N THR A 302 -28.63 -20.18 7.56
CA THR A 302 -28.47 -20.62 6.16
C THR A 302 -27.40 -19.82 5.44
N LEU A 303 -26.75 -20.41 4.41
CA LEU A 303 -25.87 -19.67 3.48
C LEU A 303 -26.58 -19.22 2.19
N LYS A 304 -27.86 -19.54 1.98
CA LYS A 304 -28.57 -19.20 0.72
C LYS A 304 -28.70 -17.67 0.50
N ASN A 305 -28.77 -16.88 1.56
CA ASN A 305 -28.83 -15.42 1.52
C ASN A 305 -27.46 -14.75 1.80
N PHE A 306 -26.37 -15.48 1.65
CA PHE A 306 -25.02 -14.98 2.00
C PHE A 306 -24.68 -13.69 1.28
N HIS A 307 -24.90 -13.61 -0.03
CA HIS A 307 -24.65 -12.45 -0.90
C HIS A 307 -25.51 -11.23 -0.58
N GLU A 308 -26.66 -11.41 0.05
CA GLU A 308 -27.52 -10.30 0.47
C GLU A 308 -26.98 -9.57 1.70
N LYS A 309 -26.22 -10.30 2.54
CA LYS A 309 -25.72 -9.84 3.84
C LYS A 309 -24.23 -9.60 3.89
N ASN A 310 -23.49 -10.06 2.88
CA ASN A 310 -22.03 -9.95 2.83
C ASN A 310 -21.58 -9.52 1.44
N VAL A 311 -20.58 -8.66 1.39
CA VAL A 311 -19.79 -8.37 0.20
C VAL A 311 -18.31 -8.50 0.52
N ILE A 312 -17.58 -9.20 -0.34
CA ILE A 312 -16.15 -9.46 -0.20
C ILE A 312 -15.42 -8.65 -1.26
N GLN A 313 -14.71 -7.61 -0.84
CA GLN A 313 -13.85 -6.83 -1.73
C GLN A 313 -12.44 -7.39 -1.69
N ILE A 314 -11.93 -7.86 -2.81
CA ILE A 314 -10.56 -8.35 -2.92
C ILE A 314 -9.64 -7.28 -3.49
N ASN A 315 -8.56 -7.02 -2.75
CA ASN A 315 -7.57 -5.99 -3.08
C ASN A 315 -6.41 -6.64 -3.86
N ASP A 316 -6.42 -6.47 -5.18
CA ASP A 316 -5.63 -7.22 -6.15
C ASP A 316 -6.04 -8.72 -6.25
N THR A 317 -5.24 -9.53 -6.96
CA THR A 317 -5.48 -10.97 -7.15
C THR A 317 -5.01 -11.85 -6.00
N HIS A 318 -4.30 -11.30 -5.02
CA HIS A 318 -3.77 -12.07 -3.90
C HIS A 318 -4.84 -12.88 -3.16
N PRO A 319 -6.09 -12.36 -2.94
CA PRO A 319 -7.17 -13.13 -2.36
C PRO A 319 -8.07 -13.84 -3.39
N ALA A 320 -7.69 -13.99 -4.65
CA ALA A 320 -8.55 -14.54 -5.71
C ALA A 320 -9.10 -15.93 -5.39
N LEU A 321 -8.38 -16.70 -4.56
CA LEU A 321 -8.84 -18.01 -4.09
C LEU A 321 -10.11 -17.96 -3.25
N VAL A 322 -10.61 -16.79 -2.89
CA VAL A 322 -11.92 -16.60 -2.27
C VAL A 322 -13.04 -17.20 -3.14
N ILE A 323 -12.90 -17.16 -4.46
CA ILE A 323 -13.89 -17.68 -5.39
C ILE A 323 -14.02 -19.21 -5.27
N PRO A 324 -12.97 -20.02 -5.51
CA PRO A 324 -13.09 -21.47 -5.38
C PRO A 324 -13.24 -21.94 -3.94
N GLU A 325 -12.75 -21.21 -2.93
CA GLU A 325 -12.94 -21.61 -1.54
C GLU A 325 -14.38 -21.35 -1.07
N LEU A 326 -15.02 -20.25 -1.45
CA LEU A 326 -16.44 -20.02 -1.17
C LEU A 326 -17.29 -21.10 -1.85
N MET A 327 -16.97 -21.45 -3.10
CA MET A 327 -17.63 -22.57 -3.78
C MET A 327 -17.46 -23.89 -3.00
N ARG A 328 -16.27 -24.17 -2.50
CA ARG A 328 -16.00 -25.37 -1.68
C ARG A 328 -16.91 -25.39 -0.44
N ILE A 329 -16.95 -24.31 0.32
CA ILE A 329 -17.77 -24.22 1.53
C ILE A 329 -19.26 -24.40 1.20
N LEU A 330 -19.73 -23.73 0.14
CA LEU A 330 -21.15 -23.82 -0.26
C LEU A 330 -21.54 -25.21 -0.75
N ILE A 331 -20.66 -25.90 -1.48
CA ILE A 331 -20.93 -27.24 -2.04
C ILE A 331 -20.64 -28.34 -1.01
N ASP A 332 -19.43 -28.37 -0.45
CA ASP A 332 -18.95 -29.49 0.34
C ASP A 332 -19.47 -29.44 1.78
N ASP A 333 -19.52 -28.23 2.39
CA ASP A 333 -19.90 -28.05 3.79
C ASP A 333 -21.41 -27.75 3.94
N ALA A 334 -22.01 -26.96 3.03
CA ALA A 334 -23.43 -26.57 3.08
C ALA A 334 -24.34 -27.41 2.17
N GLY A 335 -23.80 -28.28 1.29
CA GLY A 335 -24.55 -29.20 0.45
C GLY A 335 -25.38 -28.53 -0.65
N LEU A 336 -25.03 -27.29 -1.07
CA LEU A 336 -25.70 -26.61 -2.16
C LEU A 336 -25.32 -27.21 -3.52
N SER A 337 -26.19 -27.06 -4.50
CA SER A 337 -25.87 -27.39 -5.89
C SER A 337 -24.78 -26.44 -6.43
N TRP A 338 -24.09 -26.85 -7.49
CA TRP A 338 -23.10 -26.01 -8.16
C TRP A 338 -23.68 -24.65 -8.59
N ASP A 339 -24.88 -24.68 -9.16
CA ASP A 339 -25.46 -23.45 -9.74
C ASP A 339 -25.92 -22.47 -8.65
N GLU A 340 -26.48 -22.96 -7.53
CA GLU A 340 -26.79 -22.15 -6.35
C GLU A 340 -25.50 -21.56 -5.74
N ALA A 341 -24.47 -22.37 -5.56
CA ALA A 341 -23.18 -21.93 -5.01
C ALA A 341 -22.50 -20.89 -5.91
N TRP A 342 -22.57 -21.10 -7.23
CA TRP A 342 -21.98 -20.16 -8.19
C TRP A 342 -22.71 -18.81 -8.23
N ASP A 343 -24.03 -18.85 -8.16
CA ASP A 343 -24.85 -17.63 -8.10
C ASP A 343 -24.52 -16.80 -6.85
N ILE A 344 -24.46 -17.43 -5.68
CA ILE A 344 -24.07 -16.79 -4.43
C ILE A 344 -22.65 -16.21 -4.54
N THR A 345 -21.69 -16.97 -5.04
CA THR A 345 -20.30 -16.56 -5.17
C THR A 345 -20.16 -15.34 -6.08
N ARG A 346 -20.78 -15.36 -7.26
CA ARG A 346 -20.73 -14.27 -8.22
C ARG A 346 -21.38 -12.98 -7.75
N HIS A 347 -22.29 -13.03 -6.77
CA HIS A 347 -22.94 -11.86 -6.19
C HIS A 347 -22.31 -11.42 -4.85
N SER A 348 -21.26 -12.12 -4.40
CA SER A 348 -20.59 -11.83 -3.13
C SER A 348 -19.21 -11.17 -3.31
N VAL A 349 -18.50 -11.44 -4.42
CA VAL A 349 -17.09 -11.08 -4.59
C VAL A 349 -16.94 -9.93 -5.58
N ALA A 350 -16.17 -8.90 -5.22
CA ALA A 350 -15.77 -7.80 -6.11
C ALA A 350 -14.23 -7.67 -6.13
N TYR A 351 -13.68 -7.38 -7.32
CA TYR A 351 -12.24 -7.36 -7.57
C TYR A 351 -11.74 -5.98 -7.94
N THR A 352 -10.74 -5.49 -7.21
CA THR A 352 -9.96 -4.30 -7.58
C THR A 352 -8.66 -4.73 -8.22
N ASN A 353 -8.40 -4.31 -9.47
CA ASN A 353 -7.12 -4.49 -10.14
C ASN A 353 -6.19 -3.31 -9.84
N HIS A 354 -4.90 -3.56 -9.57
CA HIS A 354 -3.90 -2.55 -9.25
C HIS A 354 -2.73 -2.49 -10.25
N THR A 355 -2.80 -3.22 -11.38
CA THR A 355 -1.73 -3.26 -12.36
C THR A 355 -2.21 -2.93 -13.77
N VAL A 356 -1.38 -2.22 -14.53
CA VAL A 356 -1.58 -1.93 -15.96
C VAL A 356 -0.68 -2.77 -16.86
N LEU A 357 0.25 -3.52 -16.28
CA LEU A 357 1.20 -4.36 -16.99
C LEU A 357 0.59 -5.75 -17.19
N ALA A 358 0.20 -6.11 -18.40
CA ALA A 358 -0.35 -7.44 -18.69
C ALA A 358 0.61 -8.57 -18.26
N GLU A 359 1.92 -8.35 -18.44
CA GLU A 359 2.98 -9.28 -18.04
C GLU A 359 3.17 -9.39 -16.51
N ALA A 360 2.64 -8.44 -15.75
CA ALA A 360 2.69 -8.45 -14.28
C ALA A 360 1.40 -9.00 -13.65
N LEU A 361 0.42 -9.44 -14.44
CA LEU A 361 -0.76 -10.12 -13.92
C LEU A 361 -0.34 -11.46 -13.30
N GLU A 362 -0.84 -11.70 -12.09
CA GLU A 362 -0.45 -12.87 -11.30
C GLU A 362 -0.85 -14.17 -11.98
N SER A 363 0.12 -15.07 -12.09
CA SER A 363 -0.07 -16.40 -12.63
C SER A 363 0.73 -17.44 -11.85
N TRP A 364 0.22 -18.69 -11.85
CA TRP A 364 0.81 -19.79 -11.09
C TRP A 364 0.92 -21.05 -11.93
N PRO A 365 1.99 -21.83 -11.76
CA PRO A 365 2.05 -23.17 -12.34
C PRO A 365 0.91 -24.05 -11.82
N GLN A 366 0.16 -24.69 -12.70
CA GLN A 366 -0.92 -25.64 -12.38
C GLN A 366 -0.50 -26.68 -11.33
N ARG A 367 0.73 -27.23 -11.47
CA ARG A 367 1.27 -28.27 -10.57
C ARG A 367 1.29 -27.84 -9.09
N LEU A 368 1.43 -26.55 -8.79
CA LEU A 368 1.34 -26.06 -7.41
C LEU A 368 -0.04 -26.30 -6.81
N PHE A 369 -1.12 -26.02 -7.56
CA PHE A 369 -2.48 -26.27 -7.12
C PHE A 369 -2.77 -27.75 -6.95
N GLU A 370 -2.36 -28.56 -7.91
CA GLU A 370 -2.53 -30.03 -7.85
C GLU A 370 -1.90 -30.63 -6.60
N THR A 371 -0.73 -30.12 -6.22
CA THR A 371 0.02 -30.63 -5.07
C THR A 371 -0.44 -30.05 -3.75
N LEU A 372 -0.67 -28.73 -3.68
CA LEU A 372 -0.94 -28.04 -2.41
C LEU A 372 -2.42 -27.95 -2.08
N LEU A 373 -3.29 -27.85 -3.08
CA LEU A 373 -4.71 -27.53 -2.91
C LEU A 373 -5.59 -28.45 -3.77
N PRO A 374 -5.53 -29.77 -3.63
CA PRO A 374 -6.15 -30.71 -4.57
C PRO A 374 -7.67 -30.56 -4.68
N ARG A 375 -8.40 -30.20 -3.62
CA ARG A 375 -9.84 -29.96 -3.70
C ARG A 375 -10.17 -28.63 -4.41
N ILE A 376 -9.45 -27.58 -4.08
CA ILE A 376 -9.57 -26.28 -4.75
C ILE A 376 -9.26 -26.40 -6.23
N TRP A 377 -8.25 -27.19 -6.57
CA TRP A 377 -7.90 -27.47 -7.96
C TRP A 377 -9.07 -28.10 -8.75
N GLN A 378 -9.76 -29.11 -8.18
CA GLN A 378 -10.94 -29.69 -8.83
C GLN A 378 -12.04 -28.66 -9.10
N ILE A 379 -12.31 -27.78 -8.13
CA ILE A 379 -13.30 -26.71 -8.28
C ILE A 379 -12.85 -25.70 -9.36
N MET A 380 -11.58 -25.31 -9.36
CA MET A 380 -11.03 -24.40 -10.35
C MET A 380 -11.09 -24.96 -11.76
N GLN A 381 -10.86 -26.27 -11.95
CA GLN A 381 -11.00 -26.93 -13.26
C GLN A 381 -12.45 -26.80 -13.78
N GLU A 382 -13.46 -27.00 -12.92
CA GLU A 382 -14.85 -26.89 -13.35
C GLU A 382 -15.24 -25.41 -13.60
N ILE A 383 -14.75 -24.46 -12.79
CA ILE A 383 -14.92 -23.03 -13.06
C ILE A 383 -14.30 -22.67 -14.42
N ALA A 384 -13.06 -23.12 -14.68
CA ALA A 384 -12.36 -22.86 -15.92
C ALA A 384 -13.11 -23.43 -17.12
N ARG A 385 -13.58 -24.68 -17.04
CA ARG A 385 -14.35 -25.35 -18.09
C ARG A 385 -15.64 -24.58 -18.43
N ARG A 386 -16.43 -24.20 -17.41
CA ARG A 386 -17.69 -23.45 -17.61
C ARG A 386 -17.44 -22.04 -18.17
N TRP A 387 -16.40 -21.37 -17.66
CA TRP A 387 -16.03 -20.05 -18.15
C TRP A 387 -15.57 -20.11 -19.61
N GLN A 388 -14.72 -21.09 -19.95
CA GLN A 388 -14.27 -21.31 -21.31
C GLN A 388 -15.44 -21.55 -22.27
N GLN A 389 -16.40 -22.40 -21.87
CA GLN A 389 -17.61 -22.65 -22.68
C GLN A 389 -18.39 -21.34 -22.92
N LYS A 390 -18.56 -20.51 -21.89
CA LYS A 390 -19.25 -19.22 -22.01
C LYS A 390 -18.55 -18.26 -22.98
N VAL A 391 -17.21 -18.23 -22.95
CA VAL A 391 -16.41 -17.41 -23.87
C VAL A 391 -16.52 -17.93 -25.32
N ASP A 392 -16.43 -19.26 -25.50
CA ASP A 392 -16.56 -19.90 -26.80
C ASP A 392 -17.94 -19.65 -27.44
N ASP A 393 -19.00 -19.78 -26.63
CA ASP A 393 -20.39 -19.54 -27.06
C ASP A 393 -20.61 -18.08 -27.48
N PHE A 394 -19.90 -17.14 -26.88
CA PHE A 394 -20.03 -15.71 -27.18
C PHE A 394 -19.18 -15.27 -28.36
N TYR A 395 -17.92 -15.70 -28.42
CA TYR A 395 -16.96 -15.17 -29.41
C TYR A 395 -16.73 -16.07 -30.62
N HIS A 396 -16.81 -17.38 -30.47
CA HIS A 396 -16.41 -18.35 -31.48
C HIS A 396 -14.99 -18.10 -32.06
N ASP A 397 -14.06 -17.59 -31.22
CA ASP A 397 -12.67 -17.29 -31.57
C ASP A 397 -11.70 -17.94 -30.57
N PRO A 398 -10.96 -18.99 -30.94
CA PRO A 398 -10.03 -19.71 -30.07
C PRO A 398 -8.96 -18.84 -29.42
N ARG A 399 -8.52 -17.76 -30.08
CA ARG A 399 -7.50 -16.85 -29.53
C ARG A 399 -8.06 -16.04 -28.37
N LYS A 400 -9.35 -15.66 -28.42
CA LYS A 400 -10.00 -14.98 -27.30
C LYS A 400 -10.27 -15.95 -26.16
N THR A 401 -10.63 -17.18 -26.47
CA THR A 401 -10.80 -18.24 -25.49
C THR A 401 -9.50 -18.50 -24.71
N GLU A 402 -8.38 -18.64 -25.43
CA GLU A 402 -7.04 -18.75 -24.83
C GLU A 402 -6.72 -17.57 -23.92
N LYS A 403 -6.86 -16.34 -24.42
CA LYS A 403 -6.54 -15.11 -23.68
C LYS A 403 -7.38 -14.94 -22.42
N MET A 404 -8.62 -15.37 -22.44
CA MET A 404 -9.56 -15.24 -21.31
C MET A 404 -9.60 -16.49 -20.42
N ALA A 405 -8.89 -17.55 -20.76
CA ALA A 405 -8.88 -18.80 -20.00
C ALA A 405 -8.36 -18.60 -18.57
N VAL A 406 -9.04 -19.21 -17.60
CA VAL A 406 -8.57 -19.29 -16.21
C VAL A 406 -7.38 -20.25 -16.08
N ILE A 407 -7.42 -21.35 -16.85
CA ILE A 407 -6.34 -22.34 -16.92
C ILE A 407 -5.98 -22.53 -18.39
N TRP A 408 -4.72 -22.30 -18.73
CA TRP A 408 -4.21 -22.50 -20.10
C TRP A 408 -2.73 -22.88 -20.08
N ASP A 409 -2.35 -23.86 -20.89
CA ASP A 409 -0.96 -24.33 -21.07
C ASP A 409 -0.21 -24.57 -19.75
N GLY A 410 -0.84 -25.22 -18.80
CA GLY A 410 -0.25 -25.54 -17.50
C GLY A 410 -0.13 -24.36 -16.53
N VAL A 411 -0.75 -23.21 -16.86
CA VAL A 411 -0.72 -21.98 -16.06
C VAL A 411 -2.13 -21.58 -15.62
N VAL A 412 -2.25 -21.12 -14.38
CA VAL A 412 -3.46 -20.53 -13.80
C VAL A 412 -3.34 -19.01 -13.83
N HIS A 413 -4.33 -18.35 -14.43
CA HIS A 413 -4.40 -16.89 -14.58
C HIS A 413 -5.38 -16.30 -13.57
N MET A 414 -4.84 -15.70 -12.50
CA MET A 414 -5.64 -15.28 -11.34
C MET A 414 -6.59 -14.11 -11.67
N ALA A 415 -6.20 -13.17 -12.52
CA ALA A 415 -7.09 -12.09 -12.96
C ALA A 415 -8.31 -12.62 -13.73
N ASN A 416 -8.11 -13.62 -14.60
CA ASN A 416 -9.22 -14.25 -15.32
C ASN A 416 -10.16 -14.99 -14.38
N LEU A 417 -9.66 -15.62 -13.31
CA LEU A 417 -10.48 -16.20 -12.25
C LEU A 417 -11.33 -15.13 -11.56
N CYS A 418 -10.73 -13.99 -11.20
CA CYS A 418 -11.45 -12.86 -10.59
C CYS A 418 -12.55 -12.29 -11.51
N ILE A 419 -12.27 -12.19 -12.80
CA ILE A 419 -13.26 -11.73 -13.79
C ILE A 419 -14.41 -12.75 -13.93
N ALA A 420 -14.11 -14.04 -13.99
CA ALA A 420 -15.12 -15.08 -14.10
C ALA A 420 -16.05 -15.13 -12.89
N GLY A 421 -15.49 -15.07 -11.67
CA GLY A 421 -16.22 -15.29 -10.42
C GLY A 421 -16.66 -14.02 -9.68
N GLY A 422 -16.22 -12.83 -10.09
CA GLY A 422 -16.58 -11.57 -9.43
C GLY A 422 -17.81 -10.90 -10.01
N MET A 423 -18.54 -10.13 -9.19
CA MET A 423 -19.68 -9.30 -9.62
C MET A 423 -19.23 -7.98 -10.27
N ALA A 424 -18.09 -7.46 -9.87
CA ALA A 424 -17.50 -6.22 -10.38
C ALA A 424 -15.97 -6.31 -10.45
N VAL A 425 -15.42 -5.58 -11.41
CA VAL A 425 -13.96 -5.37 -11.59
C VAL A 425 -13.75 -3.87 -11.68
N ASN A 426 -12.96 -3.29 -10.79
CA ASN A 426 -12.66 -1.87 -10.89
C ASN A 426 -11.19 -1.57 -11.06
N GLY A 427 -10.91 -0.53 -11.84
CA GLY A 427 -9.62 0.16 -11.86
C GLY A 427 -9.58 1.23 -10.76
N VAL A 428 -8.39 1.81 -10.56
CA VAL A 428 -8.06 2.69 -9.42
C VAL A 428 -7.73 4.13 -9.80
N SER A 429 -7.91 4.47 -11.08
CA SER A 429 -7.92 5.82 -11.65
C SER A 429 -8.70 5.79 -12.96
N ALA A 430 -9.12 6.94 -13.46
CA ALA A 430 -9.85 7.05 -14.72
C ALA A 430 -9.03 6.46 -15.89
N LEU A 431 -7.76 6.86 -16.02
CA LEU A 431 -6.85 6.35 -17.04
C LEU A 431 -6.64 4.83 -16.92
N HIS A 432 -6.43 4.33 -15.70
CA HIS A 432 -6.26 2.90 -15.46
C HIS A 432 -7.50 2.12 -15.89
N SER A 433 -8.67 2.56 -15.48
CA SER A 433 -9.94 1.91 -15.82
C SER A 433 -10.18 1.88 -17.33
N ASP A 434 -9.75 2.92 -18.04
CA ASP A 434 -9.82 3.01 -19.50
C ASP A 434 -8.85 2.02 -20.17
N ILE A 435 -7.62 1.94 -19.69
CA ILE A 435 -6.62 0.95 -20.15
C ILE A 435 -7.13 -0.49 -19.91
N LEU A 436 -7.73 -0.77 -18.76
CA LEU A 436 -8.31 -2.09 -18.48
C LEU A 436 -9.40 -2.46 -19.50
N ARG A 437 -10.32 -1.54 -19.80
CA ARG A 437 -11.41 -1.76 -20.75
C ARG A 437 -10.94 -1.87 -22.20
N ARG A 438 -10.00 -1.00 -22.60
CA ARG A 438 -9.55 -0.87 -23.99
C ARG A 438 -8.48 -1.90 -24.38
N ASP A 439 -7.61 -2.27 -23.44
CA ASP A 439 -6.40 -3.04 -23.73
C ASP A 439 -6.32 -4.35 -22.90
N VAL A 440 -6.18 -4.28 -21.58
CA VAL A 440 -5.83 -5.43 -20.73
C VAL A 440 -6.96 -6.47 -20.69
N PHE A 441 -8.19 -6.05 -20.41
CA PHE A 441 -9.39 -6.89 -20.31
C PHE A 441 -10.43 -6.60 -21.39
N ARG A 442 -9.99 -6.10 -22.53
CA ARG A 442 -10.88 -5.67 -23.63
C ARG A 442 -11.91 -6.71 -24.02
N ASP A 443 -11.50 -7.97 -24.15
CA ASP A 443 -12.40 -9.03 -24.58
C ASP A 443 -13.40 -9.41 -23.46
N ALA A 444 -12.97 -9.43 -22.21
CA ALA A 444 -13.85 -9.63 -21.06
C ALA A 444 -14.85 -8.48 -20.91
N CYS A 445 -14.40 -7.25 -21.08
CA CYS A 445 -15.26 -6.06 -21.09
C CYS A 445 -16.27 -6.08 -22.22
N GLY A 446 -15.90 -6.57 -23.40
CA GLY A 446 -16.81 -6.74 -24.54
C GLY A 446 -17.94 -7.75 -24.25
N MET A 447 -17.68 -8.77 -23.43
CA MET A 447 -18.66 -9.80 -23.05
C MET A 447 -19.54 -9.37 -21.85
N GLU A 448 -18.96 -8.70 -20.86
CA GLU A 448 -19.63 -8.26 -19.62
C GLU A 448 -19.29 -6.78 -19.29
N PRO A 449 -19.73 -5.80 -20.12
CA PRO A 449 -19.31 -4.40 -19.98
C PRO A 449 -19.72 -3.76 -18.65
N ASP A 450 -20.88 -4.14 -18.13
CA ASP A 450 -21.43 -3.59 -16.87
C ASP A 450 -20.66 -4.03 -15.63
N LYS A 451 -19.79 -5.02 -15.76
CA LYS A 451 -18.93 -5.48 -14.67
C LYS A 451 -17.78 -4.51 -14.38
N PHE A 452 -17.33 -3.77 -15.42
CA PHE A 452 -16.12 -2.93 -15.33
C PHE A 452 -16.44 -1.52 -14.84
N ARG A 453 -15.88 -1.13 -13.70
CA ARG A 453 -16.11 0.13 -13.00
C ARG A 453 -14.81 0.94 -12.84
N ASN A 454 -14.95 2.19 -12.47
CA ASN A 454 -13.84 3.02 -11.97
C ASN A 454 -14.16 3.46 -10.55
N VAL A 455 -13.22 3.25 -9.65
CA VAL A 455 -13.20 3.94 -8.35
C VAL A 455 -11.79 4.49 -8.16
N THR A 456 -11.65 5.79 -8.39
CA THR A 456 -10.35 6.46 -8.22
C THR A 456 -9.91 6.37 -6.77
N ASN A 457 -8.65 5.99 -6.54
CA ASN A 457 -8.08 5.89 -5.21
C ASN A 457 -8.22 7.20 -4.43
N GLY A 458 -8.18 7.07 -3.12
CA GLY A 458 -8.13 8.18 -2.19
C GLY A 458 -7.26 7.87 -0.97
N VAL A 459 -6.97 8.89 -0.20
CA VAL A 459 -6.17 8.79 1.03
C VAL A 459 -6.92 9.43 2.19
N ASP A 460 -6.65 8.98 3.40
CA ASP A 460 -7.22 9.53 4.64
C ASP A 460 -6.69 10.95 4.86
N HIS A 461 -7.49 11.94 4.47
CA HIS A 461 -7.14 13.36 4.55
C HIS A 461 -6.98 13.84 6.01
N ARG A 462 -7.64 13.21 6.98
CA ARG A 462 -7.47 13.52 8.41
C ARG A 462 -6.05 13.18 8.87
N ARG A 463 -5.53 11.99 8.55
CA ARG A 463 -4.14 11.64 8.83
C ARG A 463 -3.19 12.52 8.02
N TRP A 464 -3.40 12.61 6.70
CA TRP A 464 -2.42 13.19 5.77
C TRP A 464 -2.47 14.71 5.64
N ILE A 465 -3.41 15.40 6.32
CA ILE A 465 -3.41 16.87 6.51
C ILE A 465 -3.37 17.17 8.01
N SER A 466 -4.48 16.95 8.72
CA SER A 466 -4.69 17.47 10.07
C SER A 466 -3.71 16.89 11.10
N GLN A 467 -3.48 15.57 11.09
CA GLN A 467 -2.64 14.94 12.10
C GLN A 467 -1.15 15.20 11.86
N ILE A 468 -0.68 15.11 10.62
CA ILE A 468 0.75 15.23 10.31
C ILE A 468 1.23 16.66 10.08
N ASN A 469 0.30 17.60 9.85
CA ASN A 469 0.62 19.01 9.56
C ASN A 469 -0.29 19.97 10.35
N PRO A 470 -0.12 20.03 11.69
CA PRO A 470 -0.98 20.86 12.55
C PRO A 470 -0.95 22.35 12.18
N GLY A 471 0.17 22.84 11.66
CA GLY A 471 0.26 24.23 11.17
C GLY A 471 -0.69 24.48 10.00
N LEU A 472 -0.73 23.55 9.02
CA LEU A 472 -1.64 23.63 7.87
C LEU A 472 -3.10 23.42 8.31
N ASP A 473 -3.38 22.48 9.20
CA ASP A 473 -4.72 22.28 9.78
C ASP A 473 -5.23 23.58 10.44
N GLY A 474 -4.37 24.26 11.21
CA GLY A 474 -4.70 25.54 11.83
C GLY A 474 -5.00 26.63 10.78
N LEU A 475 -4.20 26.74 9.72
CA LEU A 475 -4.47 27.67 8.62
C LEU A 475 -5.81 27.41 7.93
N ILE A 476 -6.08 26.13 7.61
CA ILE A 476 -7.34 25.71 6.97
C ILE A 476 -8.52 26.07 7.85
N ARG A 477 -8.49 25.74 9.15
CA ARG A 477 -9.56 26.04 10.10
C ARG A 477 -9.82 27.52 10.25
N ASP A 478 -8.78 28.35 10.26
CA ASP A 478 -8.91 29.81 10.34
C ASP A 478 -9.57 30.39 9.08
N CYS A 479 -9.30 29.80 7.90
CA CYS A 479 -9.85 30.26 6.63
C CYS A 479 -11.28 29.75 6.35
N ILE A 480 -11.55 28.47 6.59
CA ILE A 480 -12.79 27.81 6.13
C ILE A 480 -13.49 26.96 7.20
N GLY A 481 -12.98 26.93 8.43
CA GLY A 481 -13.50 26.08 9.52
C GLY A 481 -13.04 24.63 9.43
N ASP A 482 -13.59 23.77 10.29
CA ASP A 482 -13.20 22.37 10.42
C ASP A 482 -14.06 21.38 9.60
N GLY A 483 -15.03 21.88 8.84
CA GLY A 483 -15.96 21.09 8.02
C GLY A 483 -15.28 20.17 7.01
N TYR A 484 -14.05 20.48 6.59
CA TYR A 484 -13.28 19.66 5.67
C TYR A 484 -12.89 18.29 6.26
N LEU A 485 -12.86 18.14 7.58
CA LEU A 485 -12.54 16.88 8.26
C LEU A 485 -13.61 15.80 8.04
N THR A 486 -14.85 16.22 7.85
CA THR A 486 -15.98 15.33 7.53
C THR A 486 -16.33 15.32 6.05
N HIS A 487 -16.09 16.44 5.35
CA HIS A 487 -16.37 16.60 3.93
C HIS A 487 -15.18 17.27 3.23
N ALA A 488 -14.23 16.46 2.81
CA ALA A 488 -12.98 16.95 2.20
C ALA A 488 -13.19 17.90 1.00
N GLY A 489 -14.35 17.85 0.33
CA GLY A 489 -14.73 18.76 -0.73
C GLY A 489 -14.73 20.26 -0.31
N HIS A 490 -14.95 20.56 0.99
CA HIS A 490 -14.84 21.92 1.52
C HIS A 490 -13.45 22.54 1.41
N LEU A 491 -12.39 21.72 1.19
CA LEU A 491 -11.07 22.26 0.91
C LEU A 491 -11.07 23.23 -0.30
N SER A 492 -11.96 23.04 -1.26
CA SER A 492 -12.09 23.94 -2.43
C SER A 492 -12.42 25.38 -2.05
N ASP A 493 -13.00 25.62 -0.88
CA ASP A 493 -13.26 26.97 -0.38
C ASP A 493 -11.99 27.79 -0.11
N LEU A 494 -10.82 27.13 0.00
CA LEU A 494 -9.52 27.79 0.13
C LEU A 494 -9.14 28.58 -1.14
N ASP A 495 -9.64 28.21 -2.32
CA ASP A 495 -9.31 28.91 -3.57
C ASP A 495 -9.62 30.42 -3.51
N ARG A 496 -10.60 30.86 -2.70
CA ARG A 496 -10.92 32.30 -2.50
C ARG A 496 -9.82 33.10 -1.80
N PHE A 497 -8.84 32.43 -1.17
CA PHE A 497 -7.71 33.05 -0.49
C PHE A 497 -6.41 32.99 -1.32
N ALA A 498 -6.49 32.58 -2.58
CA ALA A 498 -5.30 32.41 -3.45
C ALA A 498 -4.50 33.69 -3.68
N ASP A 499 -5.13 34.86 -3.55
CA ASP A 499 -4.49 36.19 -3.68
C ASP A 499 -4.35 36.91 -2.32
N ASP A 500 -4.64 36.24 -1.19
CA ASP A 500 -4.45 36.81 0.15
C ASP A 500 -2.99 36.65 0.62
N ALA A 501 -2.26 37.79 0.61
CA ALA A 501 -0.85 37.81 0.96
C ALA A 501 -0.55 37.30 2.39
N ALA A 502 -1.46 37.48 3.34
CA ALA A 502 -1.28 37.00 4.70
C ALA A 502 -1.40 35.47 4.78
N VAL A 503 -2.36 34.89 4.07
CA VAL A 503 -2.54 33.43 3.93
C VAL A 503 -1.35 32.80 3.23
N LEU A 504 -0.89 33.37 2.11
CA LEU A 504 0.27 32.88 1.37
C LEU A 504 1.56 32.95 2.19
N SER A 505 1.79 34.04 2.92
CA SER A 505 2.96 34.17 3.81
C SER A 505 2.93 33.17 4.97
N ARG A 506 1.76 32.92 5.57
CA ARG A 506 1.60 31.91 6.60
C ARG A 506 1.83 30.49 6.06
N LEU A 507 1.37 30.20 4.85
CA LEU A 507 1.62 28.92 4.20
C LEU A 507 3.13 28.67 3.98
N GLU A 508 3.85 29.71 3.55
CA GLU A 508 5.31 29.66 3.40
C GLU A 508 6.03 29.39 4.73
N GLN A 509 5.61 30.09 5.80
CA GLN A 509 6.16 29.87 7.14
C GLN A 509 5.93 28.43 7.61
N ILE A 510 4.71 27.89 7.47
CA ILE A 510 4.37 26.51 7.82
C ILE A 510 5.29 25.51 7.08
N LYS A 511 5.52 25.75 5.79
CA LYS A 511 6.44 24.92 4.99
C LYS A 511 7.86 24.99 5.53
N GLY A 512 8.35 26.18 5.88
CA GLY A 512 9.67 26.37 6.49
C GLY A 512 9.81 25.65 7.84
N ASP A 513 8.80 25.73 8.69
CA ASP A 513 8.79 25.05 10.00
C ASP A 513 8.81 23.53 9.85
N ASN A 514 8.04 22.98 8.90
CA ASN A 514 8.03 21.55 8.58
C ASN A 514 9.39 21.07 8.03
N LYS A 515 10.05 21.86 7.18
CA LYS A 515 11.41 21.56 6.68
C LYS A 515 12.43 21.49 7.81
N GLN A 516 12.39 22.46 8.72
CA GLN A 516 13.26 22.47 9.88
C GLN A 516 12.98 21.28 10.82
N ALA A 517 11.72 20.93 11.03
CA ALA A 517 11.33 19.77 11.84
C ALA A 517 11.86 18.47 11.21
N PHE A 518 11.68 18.30 9.89
CA PHE A 518 12.22 17.14 9.18
C PHE A 518 13.75 17.10 9.18
N ALA A 519 14.43 18.23 9.01
CA ALA A 519 15.89 18.30 9.07
C ALA A 519 16.43 17.90 10.44
N ARG A 520 15.79 18.34 11.55
CA ARG A 520 16.13 17.90 12.92
C ARG A 520 15.94 16.39 13.09
N TRP A 521 14.84 15.86 12.59
CA TRP A 521 14.56 14.42 12.61
C TRP A 521 15.60 13.63 11.80
N ALA A 522 15.91 14.06 10.57
CA ALA A 522 16.92 13.43 9.71
C ALA A 522 18.31 13.42 10.39
N LYS A 523 18.69 14.51 11.06
CA LYS A 523 19.94 14.57 11.80
C LYS A 523 20.00 13.58 12.97
N ARG A 524 18.89 13.45 13.72
CA ARG A 524 18.84 12.53 14.88
C ARG A 524 18.77 11.06 14.47
N GLN A 525 17.97 10.73 13.44
CA GLN A 525 17.64 9.35 13.12
C GLN A 525 18.48 8.75 11.99
N GLN A 526 19.05 9.59 11.14
CA GLN A 526 19.77 9.18 9.92
C GLN A 526 21.19 9.79 9.85
N GLU A 527 21.57 10.62 10.82
CA GLU A 527 22.84 11.37 10.85
C GLU A 527 23.06 12.29 9.64
N VAL A 528 21.98 12.64 8.92
CA VAL A 528 22.01 13.47 7.72
C VAL A 528 21.73 14.92 8.08
N THR A 529 22.58 15.83 7.60
CA THR A 529 22.36 17.28 7.69
C THR A 529 21.76 17.76 6.39
N LEU A 530 20.59 18.42 6.45
CA LEU A 530 19.89 18.96 5.29
C LEU A 530 19.97 20.49 5.25
N ASN A 531 20.16 21.04 4.03
CA ASN A 531 20.03 22.49 3.79
C ASN A 531 18.55 22.84 3.66
N THR A 532 17.97 23.49 4.67
CA THR A 532 16.54 23.88 4.67
C THR A 532 16.19 25.04 3.75
N ASP A 533 17.19 25.76 3.21
CA ASP A 533 16.98 26.81 2.21
C ASP A 533 16.90 26.26 0.77
N ALA A 534 17.33 25.00 0.59
CA ALA A 534 17.26 24.31 -0.69
C ALA A 534 15.83 23.86 -1.02
N ILE A 535 15.51 23.75 -2.31
CA ILE A 535 14.26 23.10 -2.77
C ILE A 535 14.34 21.61 -2.45
N PHE A 536 13.38 21.06 -1.69
CA PHE A 536 13.28 19.63 -1.45
C PHE A 536 12.55 18.94 -2.59
N ASN A 537 13.34 18.32 -3.49
CA ASN A 537 12.86 17.43 -4.56
C ASN A 537 12.73 16.02 -4.04
N VAL A 538 11.51 15.49 -3.91
CA VAL A 538 11.25 14.26 -3.18
C VAL A 538 10.72 13.17 -4.09
N GLN A 539 11.41 12.02 -4.11
CA GLN A 539 10.96 10.80 -4.79
C GLN A 539 10.99 9.62 -3.81
N VAL A 540 9.89 9.45 -3.07
CA VAL A 540 9.73 8.37 -2.08
C VAL A 540 8.63 7.41 -2.49
N LYS A 541 9.05 6.24 -2.95
CA LYS A 541 8.20 5.17 -3.44
C LYS A 541 9.02 3.88 -3.61
N ARG A 542 8.35 2.72 -3.66
CA ARG A 542 9.02 1.43 -3.95
C ARG A 542 9.92 1.60 -5.16
N LEU A 543 11.14 1.05 -5.11
CA LEU A 543 12.03 1.12 -6.26
C LEU A 543 11.60 0.10 -7.31
N HIS A 544 11.31 0.63 -8.50
CA HIS A 544 10.96 -0.15 -9.67
C HIS A 544 11.35 0.63 -10.93
N GLU A 545 11.81 -0.05 -11.98
CA GLU A 545 12.29 0.60 -13.19
C GLU A 545 11.23 1.51 -13.84
N TYR A 546 9.94 1.10 -13.87
CA TYR A 546 8.87 1.92 -14.47
C TYR A 546 8.59 3.23 -13.71
N LYS A 547 8.94 3.32 -12.42
CA LYS A 547 8.82 4.55 -11.60
C LYS A 547 9.93 5.55 -11.88
N ARG A 548 10.93 5.11 -12.61
CA ARG A 548 12.01 5.89 -13.24
C ARG A 548 12.87 6.71 -12.27
N GLN A 549 13.17 6.16 -11.07
CA GLN A 549 14.17 6.77 -10.19
C GLN A 549 15.50 6.99 -10.95
N LEU A 550 15.83 6.09 -11.89
CA LEU A 550 17.01 6.24 -12.74
C LEU A 550 16.95 7.50 -13.62
N LEU A 551 15.77 7.90 -14.13
CA LEU A 551 15.61 9.16 -14.90
C LEU A 551 15.97 10.38 -14.03
N ASN A 552 15.53 10.41 -12.77
CA ASN A 552 15.89 11.45 -11.82
C ASN A 552 17.41 11.47 -11.55
N VAL A 553 18.03 10.29 -11.40
CA VAL A 553 19.49 10.16 -11.25
C VAL A 553 20.24 10.71 -12.46
N LEU A 554 19.80 10.41 -13.70
CA LEU A 554 20.41 10.94 -14.92
C LEU A 554 20.33 12.48 -14.96
N HIS A 555 19.23 13.05 -14.54
CA HIS A 555 19.10 14.51 -14.43
C HIS A 555 20.05 15.09 -13.37
N ILE A 556 20.16 14.48 -12.20
CA ILE A 556 21.09 14.93 -11.15
C ILE A 556 22.54 14.86 -11.64
N ILE A 557 22.91 13.84 -12.40
CA ILE A 557 24.24 13.75 -13.03
C ILE A 557 24.44 14.94 -13.99
N SER A 558 23.42 15.32 -14.79
CA SER A 558 23.53 16.48 -15.68
C SER A 558 23.70 17.80 -14.93
N LEU A 559 23.01 17.98 -13.80
CA LEU A 559 23.20 19.17 -12.93
C LEU A 559 24.60 19.21 -12.31
N TYR A 560 25.09 18.06 -11.87
CA TYR A 560 26.45 17.94 -11.33
C TYR A 560 27.51 18.32 -12.40
N GLN A 561 27.37 17.82 -13.63
CA GLN A 561 28.28 18.13 -14.74
C GLN A 561 28.23 19.62 -15.12
N GLN A 562 27.05 20.27 -15.07
CA GLN A 562 26.94 21.71 -15.29
C GLN A 562 27.70 22.51 -14.22
N LEU A 563 27.58 22.12 -12.94
CA LEU A 563 28.34 22.76 -11.86
C LEU A 563 29.85 22.55 -11.97
N GLN A 564 30.30 21.38 -12.49
CA GLN A 564 31.73 21.18 -12.79
C GLN A 564 32.23 22.07 -13.94
N ASP A 565 31.41 22.29 -14.96
CA ASP A 565 31.77 23.14 -16.12
C ASP A 565 31.77 24.63 -15.76
N ASP A 566 30.81 25.10 -14.93
CA ASP A 566 30.75 26.48 -14.43
C ASP A 566 30.44 26.49 -12.91
N PRO A 567 31.49 26.41 -12.07
CA PRO A 567 31.32 26.45 -10.61
C PRO A 567 30.68 27.74 -10.08
N ASN A 568 30.65 28.82 -10.86
CA ASN A 568 30.13 30.11 -10.46
C ASN A 568 28.74 30.41 -11.04
N MET A 569 28.14 29.46 -11.77
CA MET A 569 26.80 29.65 -12.30
C MET A 569 25.79 30.03 -11.21
N ASP A 570 24.78 30.82 -11.55
CA ASP A 570 23.65 31.07 -10.66
C ASP A 570 22.83 29.79 -10.52
N PHE A 571 23.00 29.13 -9.36
CA PHE A 571 22.39 27.84 -9.07
C PHE A 571 21.58 27.93 -7.79
N ARG A 572 20.26 27.83 -7.93
CA ARG A 572 19.39 27.77 -6.76
C ARG A 572 19.58 26.45 -6.01
N PRO A 573 19.79 26.50 -4.69
CA PRO A 573 20.01 25.28 -3.91
C PRO A 573 18.90 24.23 -4.06
N GLN A 574 19.29 22.98 -4.28
CA GLN A 574 18.39 21.85 -4.41
C GLN A 574 18.89 20.63 -3.60
N THR A 575 17.98 20.01 -2.89
CA THR A 575 18.22 18.71 -2.20
C THR A 575 17.29 17.66 -2.80
N PHE A 576 17.88 16.63 -3.39
CA PHE A 576 17.13 15.47 -3.91
C PHE A 576 17.05 14.39 -2.83
N LEU A 577 15.82 14.11 -2.41
CA LEU A 577 15.52 13.15 -1.35
C LEU A 577 14.91 11.88 -1.94
N PHE A 578 15.63 10.78 -1.86
CA PHE A 578 15.13 9.46 -2.24
C PHE A 578 14.79 8.64 -1.01
N GLY A 579 13.74 7.83 -1.10
CA GLY A 579 13.39 6.82 -0.11
C GLY A 579 12.70 5.66 -0.80
N ALA A 580 13.33 4.49 -0.81
CA ALA A 580 12.86 3.36 -1.58
C ALA A 580 13.34 2.03 -1.02
N LYS A 581 12.47 1.03 -1.01
CA LYS A 581 12.86 -0.37 -0.81
C LYS A 581 12.77 -1.11 -2.15
N ALA A 582 13.81 -1.86 -2.50
CA ALA A 582 13.79 -2.81 -3.61
C ALA A 582 13.35 -4.19 -3.11
N ALA A 583 12.60 -4.95 -3.92
CA ALA A 583 12.34 -6.35 -3.60
C ALA A 583 13.66 -7.13 -3.49
N PRO A 584 13.80 -8.09 -2.56
CA PRO A 584 15.06 -8.78 -2.29
C PRO A 584 15.72 -9.39 -3.53
N GLY A 585 14.95 -10.03 -4.40
CA GLY A 585 15.42 -10.63 -5.65
C GLY A 585 15.54 -9.69 -6.86
N TYR A 586 15.21 -8.38 -6.72
CA TYR A 586 15.23 -7.44 -7.85
C TYR A 586 16.60 -6.77 -8.00
N ALA A 587 17.53 -7.46 -8.65
CA ALA A 587 18.94 -7.04 -8.77
C ALA A 587 19.10 -5.64 -9.38
N VAL A 588 18.39 -5.32 -10.47
CA VAL A 588 18.48 -4.00 -11.15
C VAL A 588 18.02 -2.89 -10.21
N ALA A 589 16.94 -3.10 -9.44
CA ALA A 589 16.47 -2.13 -8.47
C ALA A 589 17.49 -1.88 -7.36
N LYS A 590 18.12 -2.92 -6.83
CA LYS A 590 19.22 -2.80 -5.86
C LYS A 590 20.42 -2.06 -6.45
N ARG A 591 20.71 -2.31 -7.73
CA ARG A 591 21.78 -1.63 -8.46
C ARG A 591 21.51 -0.13 -8.59
N ILE A 592 20.25 0.29 -8.79
CA ILE A 592 19.86 1.71 -8.84
C ILE A 592 19.99 2.34 -7.44
N ILE A 593 19.64 1.66 -6.36
CA ILE A 593 19.90 2.15 -4.99
C ILE A 593 21.40 2.40 -4.78
N ARG A 594 22.25 1.46 -5.21
CA ARG A 594 23.71 1.64 -5.13
C ARG A 594 24.16 2.88 -5.90
N LEU A 595 23.65 3.07 -7.12
CA LEU A 595 23.97 4.23 -7.96
C LEU A 595 23.60 5.55 -7.29
N ILE A 596 22.42 5.63 -6.66
CA ILE A 596 21.98 6.83 -5.93
C ILE A 596 22.97 7.14 -4.80
N ASN A 597 23.42 6.12 -4.06
CA ASN A 597 24.38 6.32 -2.96
C ASN A 597 25.79 6.68 -3.45
N SER A 598 26.26 6.09 -4.57
CA SER A 598 27.54 6.49 -5.18
C SER A 598 27.53 7.94 -5.65
N LEU A 599 26.42 8.36 -6.28
CA LEU A 599 26.21 9.75 -6.71
C LEU A 599 26.12 10.70 -5.51
N ALA A 600 25.43 10.30 -4.45
CA ALA A 600 25.33 11.06 -3.20
C ALA A 600 26.70 11.27 -2.55
N ASP A 601 27.52 10.22 -2.46
CA ASP A 601 28.89 10.31 -1.93
C ASP A 601 29.75 11.29 -2.74
N GLN A 602 29.70 11.21 -4.08
CA GLN A 602 30.43 12.10 -4.96
C GLN A 602 30.00 13.56 -4.80
N ILE A 603 28.70 13.86 -4.91
CA ILE A 603 28.16 15.22 -4.88
C ILE A 603 28.33 15.86 -3.50
N ASN A 604 27.96 15.14 -2.43
CA ASN A 604 27.95 15.70 -1.08
C ASN A 604 29.35 15.95 -0.53
N SER A 605 30.38 15.28 -1.09
CA SER A 605 31.78 15.50 -0.73
C SER A 605 32.50 16.53 -1.61
N ASP A 606 31.88 16.96 -2.72
CA ASP A 606 32.48 17.95 -3.64
C ASP A 606 32.28 19.38 -3.14
N PRO A 607 33.37 20.16 -2.90
CA PRO A 607 33.26 21.55 -2.50
C PRO A 607 32.48 22.46 -3.46
N ILE A 608 32.44 22.13 -4.76
CA ILE A 608 31.72 22.92 -5.79
C ILE A 608 30.21 22.79 -5.57
N CYS A 609 29.75 21.63 -5.09
CA CYS A 609 28.36 21.36 -4.83
C CYS A 609 27.87 21.86 -3.46
N ARG A 610 28.81 22.26 -2.56
CA ARG A 610 28.44 22.72 -1.22
C ARG A 610 27.42 23.85 -1.30
N ASP A 611 26.34 23.74 -0.51
CA ASP A 611 25.22 24.66 -0.42
C ASP A 611 24.42 24.87 -1.74
N LYS A 612 24.74 24.11 -2.80
CA LYS A 612 24.07 24.14 -4.10
C LYS A 612 23.27 22.88 -4.38
N LEU A 613 23.96 21.75 -4.43
CA LEU A 613 23.36 20.46 -4.81
C LEU A 613 23.64 19.40 -3.76
N GLN A 614 22.61 18.77 -3.26
CA GLN A 614 22.69 17.67 -2.30
C GLN A 614 21.83 16.49 -2.73
N VAL A 615 22.33 15.28 -2.52
CA VAL A 615 21.58 14.04 -2.78
C VAL A 615 21.56 13.20 -1.50
N VAL A 616 20.37 12.75 -1.10
CA VAL A 616 20.20 11.96 0.12
C VAL A 616 19.32 10.75 -0.17
N PHE A 617 19.79 9.58 0.21
CA PHE A 617 18.98 8.37 0.26
C PHE A 617 18.52 8.12 1.71
N LEU A 618 17.21 8.23 1.95
CA LEU A 618 16.60 8.02 3.26
C LEU A 618 16.42 6.52 3.50
N GLU A 619 17.16 5.98 4.45
CA GLU A 619 17.16 4.57 4.81
C GLU A 619 15.82 4.15 5.45
N ASN A 620 15.33 2.98 5.07
CA ASN A 620 14.15 2.36 5.68
C ASN A 620 12.88 3.21 5.61
N TYR A 621 12.56 3.74 4.41
CA TYR A 621 11.34 4.52 4.19
C TYR A 621 10.10 3.76 4.66
N ARG A 622 9.24 4.43 5.45
CA ARG A 622 8.06 3.89 6.11
C ARG A 622 7.02 4.99 6.38
N VAL A 623 5.84 4.62 6.89
CA VAL A 623 4.72 5.57 7.09
C VAL A 623 5.11 6.71 8.04
N SER A 624 5.72 6.41 9.19
CA SER A 624 6.13 7.44 10.16
C SER A 624 7.15 8.44 9.59
N MET A 625 8.04 8.00 8.69
CA MET A 625 8.94 8.91 7.96
C MET A 625 8.17 9.75 6.93
N ALA A 626 7.22 9.13 6.21
CA ALA A 626 6.39 9.84 5.24
C ALA A 626 5.58 10.96 5.88
N GLU A 627 5.07 10.73 7.09
CA GLU A 627 4.32 11.70 7.88
C GLU A 627 5.13 12.98 8.20
N MET A 628 6.43 12.84 8.37
CA MET A 628 7.35 13.97 8.59
C MET A 628 7.82 14.63 7.29
N LEU A 629 8.07 13.82 6.24
CA LEU A 629 8.67 14.27 5.00
C LEU A 629 7.66 14.99 4.10
N MET A 630 6.43 14.50 3.98
CA MET A 630 5.46 15.05 3.03
C MET A 630 5.10 16.51 3.32
N PRO A 631 4.87 16.94 4.59
CA PRO A 631 4.70 18.36 4.90
C PRO A 631 5.91 19.24 4.58
N ALA A 632 7.12 18.66 4.64
CA ALA A 632 8.38 19.36 4.39
C ALA A 632 8.75 19.52 2.90
N SER A 633 8.05 18.83 2.00
CA SER A 633 8.41 18.74 0.59
C SER A 633 7.88 19.91 -0.23
N GLU A 634 8.69 20.42 -1.17
CA GLU A 634 8.25 21.40 -2.17
C GLU A 634 7.86 20.74 -3.50
N VAL A 635 8.63 19.75 -3.93
CA VAL A 635 8.42 19.07 -5.23
C VAL A 635 8.19 17.58 -5.04
N SER A 636 7.09 17.11 -5.58
CA SER A 636 6.68 15.69 -5.62
C SER A 636 7.04 15.11 -6.98
N GLN A 637 8.01 14.19 -7.01
CA GLN A 637 8.47 13.53 -8.24
C GLN A 637 7.56 12.33 -8.58
N GLN A 638 6.67 12.51 -9.58
CA GLN A 638 5.70 11.51 -10.02
C GLN A 638 5.93 11.18 -11.50
N ILE A 639 7.11 10.61 -11.78
CA ILE A 639 7.74 10.55 -13.09
C ILE A 639 7.68 9.15 -13.74
N SER A 640 6.70 8.31 -13.40
CA SER A 640 6.51 7.00 -14.03
C SER A 640 6.38 7.11 -15.55
N THR A 641 6.74 6.04 -16.27
CA THR A 641 6.45 5.96 -17.70
C THR A 641 4.93 5.98 -17.89
N ALA A 642 4.42 6.88 -18.74
CA ALA A 642 2.99 7.02 -18.96
C ALA A 642 2.33 5.70 -19.37
N GLY A 643 1.18 5.39 -18.75
CA GLY A 643 0.45 4.14 -18.90
C GLY A 643 1.04 2.96 -18.08
N LYS A 644 1.87 3.22 -17.06
CA LYS A 644 2.47 2.17 -16.21
C LYS A 644 2.11 2.26 -14.73
N GLU A 645 1.84 3.44 -14.18
CA GLU A 645 1.32 3.61 -12.83
C GLU A 645 -0.21 3.56 -12.85
N ALA A 646 -0.82 2.61 -12.17
CA ALA A 646 -2.29 2.46 -12.16
C ALA A 646 -2.98 3.69 -11.53
N SER A 647 -2.44 4.23 -10.46
CA SER A 647 -2.95 5.41 -9.77
C SER A 647 -1.83 6.23 -9.15
N GLY A 648 -1.06 5.61 -8.26
CA GLY A 648 -0.31 6.31 -7.24
C GLY A 648 -1.23 6.84 -6.12
N THR A 649 -0.68 6.96 -4.91
CA THR A 649 -1.35 7.60 -3.77
C THR A 649 -0.41 8.56 -3.04
N GLY A 650 0.90 8.44 -3.27
CA GLY A 650 1.88 9.41 -2.78
C GLY A 650 1.64 10.80 -3.36
N ASN A 651 1.33 10.90 -4.66
CA ASN A 651 0.96 12.14 -5.35
C ASN A 651 -0.17 12.89 -4.63
N MET A 652 -1.23 12.20 -4.21
CA MET A 652 -2.37 12.76 -3.48
C MET A 652 -1.96 13.36 -2.14
N LYS A 653 -1.11 12.66 -1.37
CA LYS A 653 -0.62 13.10 -0.07
C LYS A 653 0.27 14.34 -0.17
N PHE A 654 1.17 14.36 -1.16
CA PHE A 654 1.99 15.53 -1.46
C PHE A 654 1.14 16.73 -1.86
N MET A 655 0.14 16.55 -2.74
CA MET A 655 -0.82 17.56 -3.14
C MET A 655 -1.55 18.15 -1.94
N MET A 656 -2.05 17.31 -1.03
CA MET A 656 -2.72 17.72 0.22
C MET A 656 -1.82 18.57 1.14
N ASN A 657 -0.50 18.43 1.02
CA ASN A 657 0.48 19.19 1.79
C ASN A 657 1.14 20.33 1.00
N GLY A 658 0.56 20.68 -0.16
CA GLY A 658 0.98 21.81 -0.98
C GLY A 658 2.33 21.62 -1.69
N ALA A 659 2.81 20.40 -1.82
CA ALA A 659 3.94 20.09 -2.68
C ALA A 659 3.48 20.04 -4.15
N LEU A 660 4.23 20.72 -5.04
CA LEU A 660 3.89 20.77 -6.46
C LEU A 660 4.38 19.50 -7.17
N THR A 661 3.53 18.96 -8.01
CA THR A 661 3.87 17.74 -8.76
C THR A 661 4.70 18.07 -10.00
N LEU A 662 5.89 17.47 -10.09
CA LEU A 662 6.64 17.31 -11.34
C LEU A 662 6.42 15.87 -11.81
N GLY A 663 5.69 15.70 -12.91
CA GLY A 663 5.24 14.38 -13.31
C GLY A 663 4.79 14.20 -14.74
N THR A 664 4.46 12.98 -15.07
CA THR A 664 3.86 12.59 -16.35
C THR A 664 2.35 12.49 -16.23
N LEU A 665 1.64 12.52 -17.36
CA LEU A 665 0.21 12.23 -17.43
C LEU A 665 -0.02 10.70 -17.32
N ASP A 666 0.10 10.20 -16.08
CA ASP A 666 -0.03 8.79 -15.75
C ASP A 666 -0.81 8.60 -14.43
N GLY A 667 -1.57 7.52 -14.32
CA GLY A 667 -2.38 7.22 -13.14
C GLY A 667 -3.26 8.38 -12.72
N ALA A 668 -3.32 8.66 -11.41
CA ALA A 668 -4.11 9.76 -10.86
C ALA A 668 -3.54 11.16 -11.16
N ASN A 669 -2.33 11.28 -11.69
CA ASN A 669 -1.82 12.58 -12.14
C ASN A 669 -2.71 13.19 -13.24
N VAL A 670 -3.40 12.36 -14.04
CA VAL A 670 -4.36 12.82 -15.05
C VAL A 670 -5.53 13.55 -14.39
N GLU A 671 -6.11 12.99 -13.35
CA GLU A 671 -7.22 13.59 -12.60
C GLU A 671 -6.74 14.79 -11.77
N MET A 672 -5.50 14.76 -11.25
CA MET A 672 -4.88 15.93 -10.62
C MET A 672 -4.77 17.09 -11.62
N HIS A 673 -4.29 16.82 -12.83
CA HIS A 673 -4.19 17.83 -13.87
C HIS A 673 -5.56 18.40 -14.28
N GLN A 674 -6.60 17.55 -14.37
CA GLN A 674 -7.96 17.99 -14.68
C GLN A 674 -8.50 19.02 -13.70
N VAL A 675 -8.14 18.92 -12.41
CA VAL A 675 -8.59 19.89 -11.39
C VAL A 675 -7.65 21.05 -11.17
N LEU A 676 -6.36 20.90 -11.47
CA LEU A 676 -5.32 21.90 -11.24
C LEU A 676 -5.04 22.78 -12.45
N GLY A 677 -5.16 22.25 -13.68
CA GLY A 677 -4.71 22.92 -14.91
C GLY A 677 -3.19 22.88 -15.10
N ASP A 678 -2.73 23.35 -16.25
CA ASP A 678 -1.31 23.41 -16.62
C ASP A 678 -0.48 24.35 -15.74
N GLU A 679 -1.12 25.37 -15.16
CA GLU A 679 -0.46 26.40 -14.37
C GLU A 679 -0.10 25.95 -12.94
N ASN A 680 -0.67 24.87 -12.44
CA ASN A 680 -0.48 24.42 -11.05
C ASN A 680 0.25 23.07 -10.94
N MET A 681 0.78 22.55 -12.06
CA MET A 681 1.61 21.34 -12.13
C MET A 681 2.76 21.53 -13.13
N PHE A 682 3.82 20.74 -13.00
CA PHE A 682 4.92 20.69 -13.96
C PHE A 682 4.86 19.36 -14.72
N LEU A 683 4.28 19.41 -15.91
CA LEU A 683 4.12 18.23 -16.75
C LEU A 683 5.25 18.10 -17.77
N PHE A 684 5.61 16.85 -18.09
CA PHE A 684 6.59 16.49 -19.11
C PHE A 684 6.31 15.12 -19.71
N GLY A 685 7.02 14.82 -20.78
CA GLY A 685 7.14 13.49 -21.37
C GLY A 685 5.93 13.08 -22.21
N LEU A 686 6.00 11.84 -22.66
CA LEU A 686 5.02 11.22 -23.55
C LEU A 686 3.72 10.91 -22.81
N THR A 687 2.58 10.99 -23.50
CA THR A 687 1.32 10.37 -23.07
C THR A 687 1.36 8.85 -23.24
N ALA A 688 0.42 8.13 -22.63
CA ALA A 688 0.34 6.68 -22.72
C ALA A 688 0.24 6.18 -24.19
N ASP A 689 -0.56 6.87 -25.02
CA ASP A 689 -0.74 6.52 -26.42
C ASP A 689 0.52 6.84 -27.26
N GLU A 690 1.22 7.93 -26.98
CA GLU A 690 2.49 8.29 -27.62
C GLU A 690 3.59 7.29 -27.26
N ALA A 691 3.68 6.91 -25.99
CA ALA A 691 4.62 5.90 -25.50
C ALA A 691 4.37 4.53 -26.18
N ALA A 692 3.12 4.12 -26.34
CA ALA A 692 2.76 2.89 -27.03
C ALA A 692 3.15 2.91 -28.52
N ARG A 693 2.93 4.06 -29.20
CA ARG A 693 3.33 4.22 -30.62
C ARG A 693 4.84 4.24 -30.79
N LEU A 694 5.55 5.00 -29.93
CA LEU A 694 7.02 5.13 -30.03
C LEU A 694 7.72 3.79 -29.89
N ARG A 695 7.26 2.89 -29.00
CA ARG A 695 7.86 1.55 -28.78
C ARG A 695 7.97 0.71 -30.05
N GLN A 696 7.17 0.97 -31.08
CA GLN A 696 7.20 0.20 -32.34
C GLN A 696 8.45 0.47 -33.20
N SER A 697 9.10 1.63 -32.99
CA SER A 697 10.25 2.09 -33.77
C SER A 697 11.33 2.77 -32.94
N TYR A 698 11.32 2.56 -31.62
CA TYR A 698 12.21 3.24 -30.70
C TYR A 698 13.64 2.71 -30.78
N ASP A 699 14.59 3.60 -30.96
CA ASP A 699 16.03 3.33 -30.91
C ASP A 699 16.71 4.32 -29.96
N PRO A 700 17.01 3.91 -28.70
CA PRO A 700 17.64 4.78 -27.71
C PRO A 700 19.07 5.20 -28.09
N TYR A 701 19.78 4.39 -28.91
CA TYR A 701 21.14 4.72 -29.35
C TYR A 701 21.17 5.98 -30.24
N LEU A 702 20.12 6.23 -31.01
CA LEU A 702 20.00 7.46 -31.79
C LEU A 702 19.91 8.70 -30.90
N LEU A 703 19.23 8.63 -29.77
CA LEU A 703 19.15 9.75 -28.81
C LEU A 703 20.51 9.99 -28.15
N TYR A 704 21.16 8.92 -27.69
CA TYR A 704 22.51 8.97 -27.14
C TYR A 704 23.51 9.65 -28.09
N THR A 705 23.46 9.36 -29.39
CA THR A 705 24.39 9.94 -30.37
C THR A 705 24.07 11.39 -30.77
N ARG A 706 22.81 11.84 -30.61
CA ARG A 706 22.35 13.15 -31.04
C ARG A 706 22.33 14.20 -29.95
N ASP A 707 22.14 13.80 -28.71
CA ASP A 707 22.07 14.69 -27.55
C ASP A 707 23.39 14.66 -26.78
N PRO A 708 24.23 15.75 -26.85
CA PRO A 708 25.51 15.75 -26.18
C PRO A 708 25.41 15.72 -24.65
N VAL A 709 24.33 16.24 -24.05
CA VAL A 709 24.11 16.16 -22.59
C VAL A 709 23.83 14.73 -22.19
N LEU A 710 22.90 14.10 -22.88
CA LEU A 710 22.55 12.70 -22.63
C LEU A 710 23.75 11.76 -22.85
N HIS A 711 24.53 12.00 -23.91
CA HIS A 711 25.77 11.26 -24.19
C HIS A 711 26.73 11.31 -22.99
N ARG A 712 27.04 12.53 -22.50
CA ARG A 712 27.96 12.71 -21.37
C ARG A 712 27.41 12.09 -20.07
N VAL A 713 26.11 12.22 -19.82
CA VAL A 713 25.45 11.62 -18.65
C VAL A 713 25.54 10.11 -18.66
N LEU A 714 25.27 9.47 -19.79
CA LEU A 714 25.36 8.02 -19.91
C LEU A 714 26.80 7.49 -19.85
N ASP A 715 27.76 8.22 -20.43
CA ASP A 715 29.18 7.85 -20.32
C ASP A 715 29.67 7.90 -18.85
N GLN A 716 29.07 8.75 -18.01
CA GLN A 716 29.37 8.77 -16.57
C GLN A 716 28.98 7.45 -15.88
N LEU A 717 27.90 6.81 -16.32
CA LEU A 717 27.54 5.47 -15.78
C LEU A 717 28.62 4.44 -16.09
N LYS A 718 29.20 4.49 -17.28
CA LYS A 718 30.25 3.59 -17.72
C LYS A 718 31.59 3.86 -17.00
N THR A 719 31.98 5.14 -16.92
CA THR A 719 33.25 5.53 -16.26
C THR A 719 33.17 5.37 -14.73
N GLY A 720 31.98 5.40 -14.15
CA GLY A 720 31.75 5.21 -12.74
C GLY A 720 31.92 6.50 -11.93
N PHE A 721 31.97 6.34 -10.63
CA PHE A 721 32.00 7.39 -9.64
C PHE A 721 33.23 7.29 -8.74
N ARG A 722 33.38 8.24 -7.82
CA ARG A 722 34.50 8.35 -6.88
C ARG A 722 34.77 7.07 -6.06
N ASP A 723 33.73 6.29 -5.74
CA ASP A 723 33.84 5.00 -5.05
C ASP A 723 34.45 3.87 -5.91
N GLY A 724 34.81 4.18 -7.16
CA GLY A 724 35.38 3.23 -8.12
C GLY A 724 34.36 2.24 -8.72
N VAL A 725 33.07 2.43 -8.49
CA VAL A 725 32.01 1.55 -9.00
C VAL A 725 31.57 2.03 -10.37
N SER A 726 31.69 1.17 -11.39
CA SER A 726 31.12 1.38 -12.72
C SER A 726 29.70 0.83 -12.78
N TYR A 727 28.82 1.50 -13.54
CA TYR A 727 27.44 1.10 -13.81
C TYR A 727 27.24 0.81 -15.30
N GLU A 728 28.25 0.18 -15.91
CA GLU A 728 28.22 -0.22 -17.32
C GLU A 728 27.04 -1.17 -17.63
N ASP A 729 26.63 -1.97 -16.65
CA ASP A 729 25.46 -2.82 -16.73
C ASP A 729 24.16 -2.02 -16.99
N LEU A 730 23.96 -0.89 -16.28
CA LEU A 730 22.83 0.00 -16.52
C LEU A 730 22.97 0.75 -17.86
N TYR A 731 24.17 1.19 -18.22
CA TYR A 731 24.46 1.78 -19.53
C TYR A 731 24.10 0.83 -20.67
N GLN A 732 24.54 -0.45 -20.61
CA GLN A 732 24.21 -1.47 -21.59
C GLN A 732 22.71 -1.72 -21.66
N ARG A 733 22.03 -1.83 -20.50
CA ARG A 733 20.59 -2.04 -20.43
C ARG A 733 19.79 -0.92 -21.09
N LEU A 734 20.23 0.34 -20.93
CA LEU A 734 19.57 1.49 -21.54
C LEU A 734 19.79 1.55 -23.06
N LEU A 735 20.98 1.26 -23.56
CA LEU A 735 21.30 1.44 -24.97
C LEU A 735 21.10 0.21 -25.85
N TYR A 736 21.33 -0.97 -25.31
CA TYR A 736 21.36 -2.21 -26.09
C TYR A 736 20.36 -3.28 -25.58
N GLY A 737 19.82 -3.07 -24.38
CA GLY A 737 18.99 -4.08 -23.71
C GLY A 737 19.82 -5.18 -23.06
N ALA A 738 19.17 -6.11 -22.41
CA ALA A 738 19.74 -7.29 -21.78
C ALA A 738 18.73 -8.45 -21.83
N ASP A 739 18.08 -8.72 -20.71
CA ASP A 739 16.92 -9.62 -20.56
C ASP A 739 15.59 -8.95 -20.97
N CYS A 740 15.63 -7.69 -21.37
CA CYS A 740 14.51 -6.86 -21.80
C CYS A 740 14.92 -5.96 -22.98
N PRO A 741 13.96 -5.34 -23.69
CA PRO A 741 14.26 -4.34 -24.70
C PRO A 741 15.08 -3.16 -24.16
N ALA A 742 15.91 -2.54 -25.01
CA ALA A 742 16.68 -1.35 -24.65
C ALA A 742 15.75 -0.24 -24.18
N ASP A 743 16.13 0.44 -23.10
CA ASP A 743 15.34 1.51 -22.47
C ASP A 743 13.83 1.20 -22.40
N GLN A 744 13.49 0.02 -21.87
CA GLN A 744 12.12 -0.50 -21.80
C GLN A 744 11.10 0.52 -21.30
N TYR A 745 11.51 1.45 -20.46
CA TYR A 745 10.63 2.44 -19.83
C TYR A 745 10.80 3.86 -20.37
N LEU A 746 11.42 4.02 -21.56
CA LEU A 746 11.52 5.27 -22.32
C LEU A 746 12.13 6.44 -21.51
N LEU A 747 13.16 6.16 -20.69
CA LEU A 747 13.86 7.17 -19.91
C LEU A 747 14.52 8.22 -20.81
N LEU A 748 15.23 7.72 -21.86
CA LEU A 748 16.01 8.59 -22.74
C LEU A 748 15.11 9.43 -23.65
N ALA A 749 13.94 8.89 -24.03
CA ALA A 749 12.94 9.62 -24.82
C ALA A 749 12.37 10.82 -24.02
N ASP A 750 12.19 10.69 -22.72
CA ASP A 750 11.63 11.75 -21.88
C ASP A 750 12.68 12.62 -21.20
N PHE A 751 13.99 12.30 -21.31
CA PHE A 751 15.07 12.98 -20.58
C PHE A 751 15.09 14.48 -20.79
N ALA A 752 15.11 14.93 -22.03
CA ALA A 752 15.19 16.38 -22.35
C ALA A 752 13.97 17.14 -21.85
N SER A 753 12.76 16.58 -21.98
CA SER A 753 11.52 17.20 -21.50
C SER A 753 11.45 17.25 -19.97
N TYR A 754 11.98 16.21 -19.30
CA TYR A 754 12.10 16.17 -17.84
C TYR A 754 13.06 17.23 -17.32
N CYS A 755 14.26 17.38 -17.93
CA CYS A 755 15.21 18.43 -17.60
C CYS A 755 14.58 19.82 -17.77
N ALA A 756 13.89 20.07 -18.89
CA ALA A 756 13.22 21.34 -19.14
C ALA A 756 12.10 21.64 -18.11
N ALA A 757 11.33 20.61 -17.71
CA ALA A 757 10.32 20.77 -16.67
C ALA A 757 10.96 21.05 -15.29
N SER A 758 12.07 20.39 -14.97
CA SER A 758 12.83 20.65 -13.73
C SER A 758 13.38 22.08 -13.68
N HIS A 759 13.81 22.65 -14.80
CA HIS A 759 14.22 24.05 -14.88
C HIS A 759 13.03 24.99 -14.62
N ARG A 760 11.84 24.71 -15.20
CA ARG A 760 10.62 25.49 -14.89
C ARG A 760 10.26 25.48 -13.41
N VAL A 761 10.49 24.36 -12.71
CA VAL A 761 10.31 24.28 -11.24
C VAL A 761 11.20 25.29 -10.54
N VAL A 762 12.50 25.33 -10.87
CA VAL A 762 13.47 26.24 -10.26
C VAL A 762 13.14 27.69 -10.55
N ASP A 763 12.79 28.02 -11.80
CA ASP A 763 12.41 29.36 -12.22
C ASP A 763 11.13 29.83 -11.50
N THR A 764 10.13 28.97 -11.39
CA THR A 764 8.89 29.29 -10.70
C THR A 764 9.09 29.47 -9.19
N TYR A 765 9.97 28.65 -8.58
CA TYR A 765 10.29 28.76 -7.14
C TYR A 765 10.96 30.11 -6.79
N ALA A 766 11.59 30.79 -7.74
CA ALA A 766 12.14 32.11 -7.54
C ALA A 766 11.05 33.17 -7.27
N ASP A 767 9.85 33.00 -7.83
CA ASP A 767 8.67 33.80 -7.54
C ASP A 767 7.87 33.15 -6.40
N ARG A 768 8.18 33.54 -5.16
CA ARG A 768 7.59 32.93 -3.95
C ARG A 768 6.09 33.12 -3.86
N GLU A 769 5.57 34.27 -4.31
CA GLU A 769 4.13 34.52 -4.29
C GLU A 769 3.40 33.58 -5.24
N LYS A 770 3.89 33.45 -6.47
CA LYS A 770 3.36 32.51 -7.45
C LYS A 770 3.44 31.06 -6.95
N TRP A 771 4.58 30.67 -6.37
CA TRP A 771 4.77 29.34 -5.82
C TRP A 771 3.75 29.02 -4.72
N ASN A 772 3.58 29.95 -3.76
CA ASN A 772 2.67 29.75 -2.64
C ASN A 772 1.20 29.73 -3.10
N ARG A 773 0.84 30.52 -4.12
CA ARG A 773 -0.48 30.48 -4.77
C ARG A 773 -0.73 29.12 -5.41
N MET A 774 0.22 28.58 -6.18
CA MET A 774 0.13 27.23 -6.75
C MET A 774 0.00 26.17 -5.66
N SER A 775 0.76 26.28 -4.57
CA SER A 775 0.69 25.39 -3.41
C SER A 775 -0.70 25.40 -2.77
N LEU A 776 -1.29 26.59 -2.56
CA LEU A 776 -2.63 26.74 -2.01
C LEU A 776 -3.69 26.11 -2.93
N HIS A 777 -3.61 26.31 -4.25
CA HIS A 777 -4.49 25.67 -5.21
C HIS A 777 -4.40 24.14 -5.17
N ASN A 778 -3.18 23.58 -5.00
CA ASN A 778 -3.01 22.15 -4.83
C ASN A 778 -3.75 21.63 -3.57
N ILE A 779 -3.59 22.30 -2.44
CA ILE A 779 -4.30 21.94 -1.20
C ILE A 779 -5.81 22.05 -1.39
N ALA A 780 -6.29 23.18 -1.90
CA ALA A 780 -7.70 23.48 -2.09
C ALA A 780 -8.42 22.41 -2.95
N ARG A 781 -7.78 21.97 -4.02
CA ARG A 781 -8.37 21.05 -4.99
C ARG A 781 -8.10 19.58 -4.70
N SER A 782 -7.43 19.26 -3.57
CA SER A 782 -7.07 17.89 -3.19
C SER A 782 -8.24 17.06 -2.61
N GLY A 783 -9.35 17.70 -2.25
CA GLY A 783 -10.48 17.06 -1.58
C GLY A 783 -11.10 15.89 -2.35
N ILE A 784 -11.04 15.90 -3.69
CA ILE A 784 -11.50 14.79 -4.54
C ILE A 784 -10.71 13.48 -4.32
N PHE A 785 -9.51 13.57 -3.74
CA PHE A 785 -8.67 12.42 -3.43
C PHE A 785 -8.82 11.94 -1.99
N SER A 786 -9.91 12.31 -1.30
CA SER A 786 -10.27 11.75 -0.02
C SER A 786 -10.65 10.27 -0.13
N ALA A 787 -10.20 9.45 0.81
CA ALA A 787 -10.61 8.05 0.92
C ALA A 787 -12.11 7.93 1.24
N ASP A 788 -12.71 8.90 1.94
CA ASP A 788 -14.14 8.93 2.22
C ASP A 788 -14.95 9.00 0.92
N ARG A 789 -14.52 9.82 -0.06
CA ARG A 789 -15.13 9.87 -1.39
C ARG A 789 -14.99 8.51 -2.10
N SER A 790 -13.78 7.90 -2.06
CA SER A 790 -13.58 6.59 -2.69
C SER A 790 -14.48 5.52 -2.08
N ILE A 791 -14.62 5.49 -0.76
CA ILE A 791 -15.50 4.53 -0.06
C ILE A 791 -16.97 4.79 -0.38
N ALA A 792 -17.39 6.06 -0.48
CA ALA A 792 -18.75 6.40 -0.94
C ALA A 792 -19.01 5.86 -2.36
N ASP A 793 -18.04 6.02 -3.28
CA ASP A 793 -18.15 5.48 -4.64
C ASP A 793 -18.27 3.94 -4.64
N TYR A 794 -17.49 3.23 -3.80
CA TYR A 794 -17.64 1.78 -3.63
C TYR A 794 -19.01 1.41 -3.07
N ALA A 795 -19.47 2.12 -2.04
CA ALA A 795 -20.74 1.88 -1.39
C ALA A 795 -21.93 2.03 -2.37
N ASP A 796 -21.89 3.10 -3.18
CA ASP A 796 -22.97 3.41 -4.14
C ASP A 796 -22.93 2.51 -5.38
N THR A 797 -21.73 2.19 -5.92
CA THR A 797 -21.62 1.60 -7.27
C THR A 797 -21.29 0.10 -7.29
N ILE A 798 -20.75 -0.45 -6.18
CA ILE A 798 -20.29 -1.85 -6.12
C ILE A 798 -20.91 -2.60 -4.96
N TRP A 799 -20.82 -2.07 -3.72
CA TRP A 799 -21.25 -2.81 -2.53
C TRP A 799 -22.74 -2.69 -2.24
N HIS A 800 -23.35 -1.59 -2.65
CA HIS A 800 -24.75 -1.25 -2.36
C HIS A 800 -25.04 -1.34 -0.86
N VAL A 801 -24.26 -0.61 -0.06
CA VAL A 801 -24.40 -0.48 1.40
C VAL A 801 -24.67 0.97 1.78
N PRO A 802 -25.51 1.22 2.80
CA PRO A 802 -25.72 2.56 3.34
C PRO A 802 -24.46 3.07 4.06
N TYR A 803 -24.29 4.38 4.08
CA TYR A 803 -23.21 5.04 4.83
C TYR A 803 -23.66 6.41 5.33
N LYS A 804 -22.94 6.92 6.36
CA LYS A 804 -23.13 8.26 6.91
C LYS A 804 -22.68 9.31 5.88
N LYS A 805 -23.57 10.20 5.49
CA LYS A 805 -23.30 11.33 4.56
C LYS A 805 -22.82 12.56 5.28
#